data_09a20acead46f5884c6fccc6bff72322
#
_entry.id   09a20acead46f5884c6fccc6bff72322
#
_cell.length_a   1.000
_cell.length_b   1.000
_cell.length_c   1.000
_cell.angle_alpha   90.00
_cell.angle_beta   90.00
_cell.angle_gamma   90.00
#
_symmetry.space_group_name_H-M   'P 1'
#
loop_
_entity.id
_entity.type
_entity.pdbx_description
1 polymer ?
#
loop_
_entity_poly.entity_id
_entity_poly.type
_entity_poly.pdbx_seq_one_letter_code
_entity_poly.pdbx_strand_id
1 'polypeptide(L)'
;MIENENHSLRDRVSDLEKKVHEQNDEIMCLRSTLADVLRRLSTVEGASRVSNSHSIGRATPTKEAGIRLRHQNNDIRDSSKRASSYVPGRSTSTSHISRRGAHYQSTSSLYSDGHSSSSVSPAPSPSPTHAQAHTPTVHHHHHHAPSPTAHHHHARHTTLASPARSGPVGALNKRWASTSDFATPSRVGHAHSPTPTNSQLARRPNSGSLHNLTTLRSATSQLNLGRHGAREAQYNPDEGVVKLYLRGRPLNLYVPTALQETYSPTASTAHPPAKLKLEWVYGYRGRDCRNNVYQLPTGEIVYFVAAVVVLYNVEDQMQRHYLGHTDDIKSLAVHPNKLLIATGQTAGHDRRDARPHIRVWDSVSLNTLHIIGISDIERSVACLAFSKADGGSLLVAVDEAPDHNMSVWDWSRGERGYKMLETKCSADQVLAVDFSPVDRSTIITCGKNHISFWSYESGMLAKRMGIFENRERPKYVTSISFTDAGNVISGDSNGNLLIWQRGGNTVSKMVRGAHDGPVFSIYVQKDGAIITGGKDGRIVEWDRELERTGNIIEVPEQYGSPRVVTSGRGSQLVVGTTRNCVLEGTFTFPMRPVMQGHTEELWALTPHPGHHQFLTAGYDRICYLWDTMAHTIVWSKDIGEHAQSAAFSSNGEIVIIGTTSGRWFVMDAETREMYSQHQDGNEPIQVLKFSPNGQYLSVGSRDNNIYVYQVSEDCRKYTRIGRCQGHASFVTHLDWSADSQFLQSNSGDYELLYWNAGLCRQIVQTSQMRDVEWASNSCTLTFATLGIWPEGADGTDVNTCAKANNSGLLATGDDFGKVKLFSSPACHQKARCLEYGGHSSHVTSVGFLHDDSRLITTGGRDTAVMQWVVSPTSPSASQR
;
A
#
# COMPACT_ATOMS: atom_id res chain seq x y z
N MET A 1 39.94 -31.12 -43.00
CA MET A 1 40.85 -31.19 -41.85
C MET A 1 40.87 -29.84 -41.12
N ILE A 2 41.15 -28.74 -41.78
CA ILE A 2 41.13 -27.38 -41.19
C ILE A 2 39.74 -26.94 -40.66
N GLU A 3 38.65 -27.35 -41.32
CA GLU A 3 37.31 -27.02 -40.85
C GLU A 3 36.90 -27.79 -39.56
N ASN A 4 37.34 -29.03 -39.42
CA ASN A 4 37.10 -29.83 -38.22
C ASN A 4 37.94 -29.32 -37.02
N GLU A 5 39.17 -28.84 -37.25
CA GLU A 5 40.01 -28.22 -36.25
C GLU A 5 39.43 -26.87 -35.78
N ASN A 6 38.90 -26.09 -36.71
CA ASN A 6 38.22 -24.84 -36.36
C ASN A 6 36.91 -25.05 -35.60
N HIS A 7 36.19 -26.14 -35.88
CA HIS A 7 34.99 -26.50 -35.08
C HIS A 7 35.40 -26.92 -33.67
N SER A 8 36.41 -27.78 -33.55
CA SER A 8 36.96 -28.21 -32.25
C SER A 8 37.51 -27.04 -31.41
N LEU A 9 38.14 -26.06 -32.06
CA LEU A 9 38.63 -24.86 -31.39
C LEU A 9 37.48 -23.96 -30.89
N ARG A 10 36.42 -23.79 -31.67
CA ARG A 10 35.21 -23.05 -31.28
C ARG A 10 34.51 -23.69 -30.10
N ASP A 11 34.38 -25.02 -30.10
CA ASP A 11 33.80 -25.77 -29.00
C ASP A 11 34.62 -25.60 -27.69
N ARG A 12 35.97 -25.66 -27.81
CA ARG A 12 36.87 -25.43 -26.68
C ARG A 12 36.83 -23.99 -26.18
N VAL A 13 36.69 -23.00 -27.03
CA VAL A 13 36.51 -21.61 -26.64
C VAL A 13 35.17 -21.43 -25.91
N SER A 14 34.10 -22.00 -26.43
CA SER A 14 32.78 -21.98 -25.80
C SER A 14 32.79 -22.65 -24.41
N ASP A 15 33.51 -23.80 -24.28
CA ASP A 15 33.65 -24.45 -22.98
C ASP A 15 34.50 -23.64 -21.97
N LEU A 16 35.52 -22.90 -22.45
CA LEU A 16 36.31 -22.02 -21.64
C LEU A 16 35.54 -20.77 -21.22
N GLU A 17 34.74 -20.19 -22.11
CA GLU A 17 33.87 -19.06 -21.81
C GLU A 17 32.82 -19.46 -20.77
N LYS A 18 32.27 -20.65 -20.88
CA LYS A 18 31.36 -21.20 -19.88
C LYS A 18 32.02 -21.37 -18.52
N LYS A 19 33.26 -21.91 -18.45
CA LYS A 19 34.00 -22.05 -17.20
C LYS A 19 34.36 -20.70 -16.59
N VAL A 20 34.73 -19.72 -17.39
CA VAL A 20 35.01 -18.36 -16.92
C VAL A 20 33.75 -17.73 -16.34
N HIS A 21 32.60 -17.99 -16.94
CA HIS A 21 31.30 -17.51 -16.45
C HIS A 21 30.91 -18.16 -15.11
N GLU A 22 31.07 -19.49 -15.00
CA GLU A 22 30.87 -20.23 -13.76
C GLU A 22 31.80 -19.74 -12.64
N GLN A 23 33.09 -19.52 -12.95
CA GLN A 23 34.05 -18.98 -11.98
C GLN A 23 33.75 -17.55 -11.57
N ASN A 24 33.23 -16.71 -12.47
CA ASN A 24 32.78 -15.37 -12.12
C ASN A 24 31.53 -15.40 -11.19
N ASP A 25 30.60 -16.30 -11.45
CA ASP A 25 29.42 -16.49 -10.61
C ASP A 25 29.85 -16.99 -9.20
N GLU A 26 30.86 -17.88 -9.12
CA GLU A 26 31.44 -18.37 -7.85
C GLU A 26 32.18 -17.25 -7.10
N ILE A 27 32.94 -16.42 -7.78
CA ILE A 27 33.60 -15.24 -7.18
C ILE A 27 32.56 -14.26 -6.65
N MET A 28 31.46 -14.05 -7.34
CA MET A 28 30.35 -13.20 -6.90
C MET A 28 29.69 -13.77 -5.63
N CYS A 29 29.48 -15.09 -5.58
CA CYS A 29 28.95 -15.77 -4.41
C CYS A 29 29.92 -15.67 -3.21
N LEU A 30 31.23 -15.85 -3.43
CA LEU A 30 32.25 -15.72 -2.38
C LEU A 30 32.38 -14.28 -1.86
N ARG A 31 32.26 -13.28 -2.73
CA ARG A 31 32.23 -11.86 -2.32
C ARG A 31 31.02 -11.55 -1.47
N SER A 32 29.86 -12.11 -1.81
CA SER A 32 28.63 -11.96 -1.04
C SER A 32 28.74 -12.59 0.34
N THR A 33 29.26 -13.84 0.42
CA THR A 33 29.51 -14.53 1.68
C THR A 33 30.56 -13.82 2.54
N LEU A 34 31.61 -13.30 1.95
CA LEU A 34 32.61 -12.50 2.65
C LEU A 34 32.01 -11.20 3.22
N ALA A 35 31.16 -10.53 2.45
CA ALA A 35 30.44 -9.34 2.91
C ALA A 35 29.50 -9.68 4.08
N ASP A 36 28.87 -10.85 4.06
CA ASP A 36 28.04 -11.31 5.19
C ASP A 36 28.87 -11.60 6.44
N VAL A 37 30.02 -12.27 6.29
CA VAL A 37 30.95 -12.53 7.40
C VAL A 37 31.48 -11.22 7.98
N LEU A 38 31.85 -10.25 7.14
CA LEU A 38 32.30 -8.93 7.60
C LEU A 38 31.19 -8.18 8.35
N ARG A 39 29.95 -8.32 7.93
CA ARG A 39 28.77 -7.75 8.61
C ARG A 39 28.58 -8.37 9.99
N ARG A 40 28.69 -9.70 10.10
CA ARG A 40 28.61 -10.42 11.38
C ARG A 40 29.78 -10.06 12.31
N LEU A 41 30.97 -9.91 11.78
CA LEU A 41 32.15 -9.44 12.54
C LEU A 41 31.96 -8.01 13.05
N SER A 42 31.47 -7.08 12.23
CA SER A 42 31.20 -5.70 12.67
C SER A 42 30.13 -5.63 13.75
N THR A 43 29.15 -6.53 13.72
CA THR A 43 28.13 -6.66 14.77
C THR A 43 28.73 -7.18 16.08
N VAL A 44 29.68 -8.14 16.02
CA VAL A 44 30.40 -8.67 17.17
C VAL A 44 31.38 -7.65 17.73
N GLU A 45 32.09 -6.89 16.88
CA GLU A 45 32.99 -5.81 17.29
C GLU A 45 32.21 -4.63 17.92
N GLY A 46 31.03 -4.31 17.39
CA GLY A 46 30.10 -3.35 18.01
C GLY A 46 29.69 -3.77 19.41
N ALA A 47 29.36 -5.07 19.59
CA ALA A 47 29.04 -5.63 20.89
C ALA A 47 30.26 -5.70 21.85
N SER A 48 31.46 -5.93 21.33
CA SER A 48 32.71 -5.93 22.13
C SER A 48 33.16 -4.54 22.54
N ARG A 49 32.87 -3.49 21.78
CA ARG A 49 33.13 -2.09 22.19
C ARG A 49 32.22 -1.59 23.30
N VAL A 50 31.05 -2.18 23.44
CA VAL A 50 30.11 -1.87 24.54
C VAL A 50 30.55 -2.56 25.85
N SER A 51 31.32 -3.66 25.78
CA SER A 51 31.79 -4.40 26.97
C SER A 51 33.15 -3.95 27.52
N ASN A 52 33.93 -3.13 26.81
CA ASN A 52 35.26 -2.69 27.21
C ASN A 52 35.38 -1.24 27.68
N SER A 53 34.28 -0.55 27.99
CA SER A 53 34.32 0.80 28.56
C SER A 53 34.17 0.87 30.07
N HIS A 54 34.67 -0.13 30.82
CA HIS A 54 34.78 -0.07 32.28
C HIS A 54 36.21 -0.37 32.68
N SER A 55 36.94 0.69 32.88
CA SER A 55 37.92 1.00 33.90
C SER A 55 39.07 1.86 33.39
N ILE A 56 39.33 2.86 34.15
CA ILE A 56 40.60 3.57 34.49
C ILE A 56 40.43 5.09 34.29
N GLY A 57 40.30 5.76 35.31
CA GLY A 57 40.87 6.77 36.13
C GLY A 57 41.51 8.01 35.45
N ARG A 58 40.96 9.11 35.84
CA ARG A 58 41.37 10.47 36.04
C ARG A 58 42.87 10.79 35.90
N ALA A 59 43.21 11.72 35.02
CA ALA A 59 44.17 12.82 35.23
C ALA A 59 44.08 13.86 34.10
N THR A 60 43.96 15.10 34.47
CA THR A 60 44.09 16.32 33.64
C THR A 60 45.50 16.88 33.72
N PRO A 61 45.86 18.05 33.10
CA PRO A 61 46.33 18.22 31.71
C PRO A 61 47.69 18.91 31.68
N THR A 62 48.41 18.90 30.61
CA THR A 62 49.38 19.91 30.26
C THR A 62 49.53 20.11 28.73
N LYS A 63 49.81 21.38 28.42
CA LYS A 63 50.08 21.98 27.14
C LYS A 63 51.41 21.50 26.56
N GLU A 64 51.56 21.53 25.23
CA GLU A 64 52.48 22.30 24.43
C GLU A 64 52.90 21.66 23.10
N ALA A 65 53.00 22.54 22.12
CA ALA A 65 53.89 22.65 20.96
C ALA A 65 53.73 21.57 19.85
N GLY A 66 53.35 21.80 18.67
CA GLY A 66 53.78 22.81 17.69
C GLY A 66 54.89 22.30 16.82
N ILE A 67 54.57 21.92 15.53
CA ILE A 67 55.48 22.06 14.41
C ILE A 67 54.66 22.23 13.12
N ARG A 68 54.93 23.35 12.48
CA ARG A 68 54.54 23.76 11.11
C ARG A 68 55.48 23.08 10.13
N LEU A 69 54.98 22.73 8.96
CA LEU A 69 55.77 22.79 7.75
C LEU A 69 54.91 23.31 6.57
N ARG A 70 55.36 24.43 6.09
CA ARG A 70 54.97 25.17 4.89
C ARG A 70 55.67 24.60 3.64
N HIS A 71 55.02 24.73 2.50
CA HIS A 71 55.58 25.34 1.26
C HIS A 71 54.37 25.68 0.38
N GLN A 72 54.07 26.96 0.12
CA GLN A 72 54.60 27.94 -0.81
C GLN A 72 54.55 27.42 -2.26
N ASN A 73 54.13 28.13 -3.26
CA ASN A 73 53.65 29.45 -3.66
C ASN A 73 53.33 29.37 -5.16
N ASN A 74 52.44 30.12 -5.71
CA ASN A 74 52.60 31.40 -6.42
C ASN A 74 51.29 31.79 -7.06
N ASP A 75 50.71 32.82 -6.70
CA ASP A 75 50.59 34.22 -7.19
C ASP A 75 50.66 34.44 -8.70
N ILE A 76 49.68 35.17 -9.21
CA ILE A 76 49.76 36.47 -9.97
C ILE A 76 48.30 36.90 -10.28
N ARG A 77 47.75 37.92 -9.63
CA ARG A 77 47.49 39.32 -9.94
C ARG A 77 46.94 39.58 -11.36
N ASP A 78 45.99 40.45 -11.61
CA ASP A 78 45.65 41.74 -11.06
C ASP A 78 44.35 42.29 -11.67
N SER A 79 43.63 43.06 -10.88
CA SER A 79 42.95 44.36 -11.10
C SER A 79 41.92 44.50 -12.24
N SER A 80 40.86 45.21 -12.15
CA SER A 80 40.42 46.38 -11.41
C SER A 80 39.07 46.91 -11.92
N LYS A 81 38.27 47.37 -10.98
CA LYS A 81 37.50 48.64 -10.89
C LYS A 81 36.30 48.98 -11.76
N ARG A 82 35.27 49.34 -10.99
CA ARG A 82 34.36 50.52 -11.06
C ARG A 82 33.05 50.32 -11.79
N ALA A 83 31.94 50.34 -11.07
CA ALA A 83 31.12 51.47 -10.51
C ALA A 83 30.32 52.24 -11.55
N SER A 84 29.03 52.22 -11.46
CA SER A 84 28.12 53.30 -11.09
C SER A 84 26.68 53.04 -11.58
N SER A 85 25.78 53.09 -10.65
CA SER A 85 24.54 53.86 -10.51
C SER A 85 23.80 54.30 -11.78
N TYR A 86 22.49 53.93 -11.81
CA TYR A 86 21.39 54.90 -11.95
C TYR A 86 20.00 54.21 -11.91
N VAL A 87 19.12 54.71 -11.10
CA VAL A 87 17.63 54.55 -11.06
C VAL A 87 17.13 55.92 -11.44
N PRO A 88 15.90 56.21 -11.93
CA PRO A 88 14.64 55.50 -11.82
C PRO A 88 13.72 55.62 -13.08
N GLY A 89 12.54 54.93 -13.02
CA GLY A 89 11.47 55.26 -13.94
C GLY A 89 10.23 54.36 -13.76
N ARG A 90 9.21 54.88 -13.13
CA ARG A 90 7.83 54.38 -12.97
C ARG A 90 7.16 54.03 -14.30
N SER A 91 6.39 52.97 -14.31
CA SER A 91 4.98 53.05 -14.73
C SER A 91 4.20 51.79 -14.38
N THR A 92 3.04 52.01 -13.87
CA THR A 92 1.92 51.20 -13.44
C THR A 92 1.30 50.36 -14.57
N SER A 93 1.02 49.09 -14.30
CA SER A 93 -0.26 48.48 -14.71
C SER A 93 -0.58 47.25 -13.91
N THR A 94 -1.68 47.33 -13.23
CA THR A 94 -2.40 46.30 -12.49
C THR A 94 -2.90 45.21 -13.41
N SER A 95 -2.62 43.96 -13.10
CA SER A 95 -3.50 42.85 -13.46
C SER A 95 -3.60 41.87 -12.33
N HIS A 96 -4.77 41.82 -11.75
CA HIS A 96 -5.20 40.82 -10.77
C HIS A 96 -5.21 39.44 -11.40
N ILE A 97 -4.40 38.54 -10.88
CA ILE A 97 -4.62 37.11 -11.05
C ILE A 97 -4.86 36.56 -9.65
N SER A 98 -6.13 36.24 -9.38
CA SER A 98 -6.56 35.50 -8.20
C SER A 98 -6.01 34.11 -8.27
N ARG A 99 -5.03 33.84 -7.43
CA ARG A 99 -4.65 32.46 -7.08
C ARG A 99 -5.76 31.88 -6.23
N ARG A 100 -6.58 31.02 -6.81
CA ARG A 100 -7.36 30.03 -6.05
C ARG A 100 -6.36 29.00 -5.54
N GLY A 101 -6.08 29.04 -4.25
CA GLY A 101 -5.42 27.96 -3.54
C GLY A 101 -6.35 26.74 -3.56
N ALA A 102 -5.90 25.70 -4.18
CA ALA A 102 -6.52 24.40 -3.99
C ALA A 102 -6.13 23.90 -2.60
N HIS A 103 -7.06 23.98 -1.66
CA HIS A 103 -6.95 23.24 -0.41
C HIS A 103 -7.08 21.75 -0.76
N TYR A 104 -5.98 21.03 -0.69
CA TYR A 104 -6.02 19.60 -0.54
C TYR A 104 -6.53 19.33 0.87
N GLN A 105 -7.78 18.93 0.96
CA GLN A 105 -8.28 18.26 2.15
C GLN A 105 -7.59 16.90 2.23
N SER A 106 -7.00 16.58 3.37
CA SER A 106 -6.66 15.21 3.68
C SER A 106 -7.97 14.42 3.66
N THR A 107 -8.13 13.65 2.61
CA THR A 107 -9.24 12.72 2.55
C THR A 107 -8.81 11.53 3.36
N SER A 108 -9.18 11.49 4.65
CA SER A 108 -9.25 10.20 5.29
C SER A 108 -10.16 9.36 4.39
N SER A 109 -9.65 8.26 3.90
CA SER A 109 -10.35 7.38 2.97
C SER A 109 -11.65 6.80 3.54
N LEU A 110 -11.93 7.11 4.78
CA LEU A 110 -13.18 6.78 5.44
C LEU A 110 -14.40 7.53 4.84
N TYR A 111 -14.22 8.60 4.02
CA TYR A 111 -15.30 9.57 3.80
C TYR A 111 -15.43 10.19 2.44
N SER A 112 -14.66 9.81 1.49
CA SER A 112 -14.90 10.26 0.14
C SER A 112 -15.83 9.29 -0.55
N ASP A 113 -17.08 9.66 -0.71
CA ASP A 113 -17.82 9.53 -1.95
C ASP A 113 -19.31 9.73 -1.72
N GLY A 114 -19.67 10.99 -1.67
CA GLY A 114 -21.03 11.40 -1.93
C GLY A 114 -21.29 11.39 -3.42
N HIS A 115 -21.84 10.34 -3.97
CA HIS A 115 -22.52 10.40 -5.24
C HIS A 115 -23.86 11.11 -5.04
N SER A 116 -23.93 12.35 -5.50
CA SER A 116 -25.18 13.02 -5.75
C SER A 116 -25.92 12.35 -6.90
N SER A 117 -26.81 11.44 -6.61
CA SER A 117 -27.83 11.00 -7.55
C SER A 117 -28.94 12.04 -7.59
N SER A 118 -29.05 12.77 -8.68
CA SER A 118 -30.21 13.56 -9.02
C SER A 118 -31.42 12.63 -9.21
N SER A 119 -32.36 12.72 -8.27
CA SER A 119 -33.66 12.09 -8.38
C SER A 119 -34.52 12.84 -9.42
N VAL A 120 -34.81 12.20 -10.52
CA VAL A 120 -35.90 12.58 -11.42
C VAL A 120 -37.14 11.82 -10.97
N SER A 121 -38.14 12.59 -10.58
CA SER A 121 -39.46 12.06 -10.21
C SER A 121 -40.21 11.61 -11.46
N PRO A 122 -40.92 10.48 -11.44
CA PRO A 122 -41.86 10.14 -12.49
C PRO A 122 -43.28 10.67 -12.20
N ALA A 123 -43.96 11.08 -13.23
CA ALA A 123 -45.32 11.57 -13.27
C ALA A 123 -46.37 10.42 -13.16
N PRO A 124 -47.63 10.72 -12.81
CA PRO A 124 -48.58 9.71 -12.32
C PRO A 124 -49.37 9.00 -13.41
N SER A 125 -49.71 7.75 -13.12
CA SER A 125 -50.64 6.92 -13.93
C SER A 125 -52.07 7.07 -13.51
N PRO A 126 -53.04 6.87 -14.43
CA PRO A 126 -54.49 6.93 -14.09
C PRO A 126 -55.01 5.56 -13.63
N SER A 127 -55.99 5.62 -12.74
CA SER A 127 -56.64 4.45 -12.13
C SER A 127 -57.84 3.94 -12.94
N PRO A 128 -58.32 2.74 -12.57
CA PRO A 128 -59.24 1.93 -13.35
C PRO A 128 -60.61 1.77 -12.77
N THR A 129 -61.52 1.18 -13.52
CA THR A 129 -62.86 0.80 -13.08
C THR A 129 -63.16 -0.70 -13.14
N HIS A 130 -63.75 -1.20 -12.03
CA HIS A 130 -64.70 -2.30 -11.77
C HIS A 130 -64.74 -3.60 -12.59
N ALA A 131 -64.75 -4.79 -11.98
CA ALA A 131 -65.92 -5.56 -11.55
C ALA A 131 -65.59 -6.97 -11.04
N GLN A 132 -66.17 -7.28 -9.86
CA GLN A 132 -66.87 -8.47 -9.34
C GLN A 132 -66.37 -9.90 -9.58
N ALA A 133 -66.03 -10.55 -8.49
CA ALA A 133 -66.67 -11.69 -7.78
C ALA A 133 -66.79 -13.03 -8.49
N HIS A 134 -66.28 -14.09 -7.87
CA HIS A 134 -66.90 -15.30 -7.38
C HIS A 134 -65.91 -16.31 -6.79
N THR A 135 -66.05 -16.65 -5.52
CA THR A 135 -65.66 -17.92 -4.89
C THR A 135 -66.72 -18.98 -5.21
N PRO A 136 -66.52 -20.34 -5.09
CA PRO A 136 -66.31 -21.03 -3.83
C PRO A 136 -65.52 -22.36 -3.84
N THR A 137 -65.00 -22.65 -2.66
CA THR A 137 -65.05 -23.91 -1.84
C THR A 137 -64.55 -25.29 -2.34
N VAL A 138 -63.54 -25.80 -1.55
CA VAL A 138 -63.46 -27.07 -0.80
C VAL A 138 -63.43 -28.45 -1.53
N HIS A 139 -62.42 -29.24 -1.29
CA HIS A 139 -62.42 -30.47 -0.53
C HIS A 139 -61.10 -31.25 -0.50
N HIS A 140 -60.83 -31.79 0.67
CA HIS A 140 -59.88 -32.76 1.17
C HIS A 140 -59.59 -34.02 0.32
N HIS A 141 -58.42 -34.63 0.37
CA HIS A 141 -58.13 -35.88 1.12
C HIS A 141 -56.70 -36.38 0.94
N HIS A 142 -56.10 -36.61 2.05
CA HIS A 142 -55.12 -37.63 2.57
C HIS A 142 -54.56 -38.74 1.67
N HIS A 143 -53.34 -39.08 1.81
CA HIS A 143 -52.65 -40.21 2.44
C HIS A 143 -51.37 -40.71 1.74
N HIS A 144 -50.32 -40.85 2.62
CA HIS A 144 -49.31 -41.91 2.76
C HIS A 144 -48.13 -42.06 1.79
N ALA A 145 -46.96 -41.91 2.40
CA ALA A 145 -45.68 -42.54 2.06
C ALA A 145 -45.74 -44.07 2.25
N PRO A 146 -44.83 -44.91 1.77
CA PRO A 146 -43.47 -44.98 2.27
C PRO A 146 -42.38 -45.44 1.25
N SER A 147 -41.09 -45.19 1.63
CA SER A 147 -39.90 -45.88 1.11
C SER A 147 -39.88 -47.35 1.47
N PRO A 148 -39.00 -48.27 0.93
CA PRO A 148 -37.59 -48.18 0.94
C PRO A 148 -36.79 -49.03 -0.11
N THR A 149 -35.43 -48.85 -0.08
CA THR A 149 -34.33 -49.82 -0.30
C THR A 149 -33.95 -50.34 -1.68
N ALA A 150 -32.76 -49.97 -2.02
CA ALA A 150 -31.50 -50.70 -2.30
C ALA A 150 -31.40 -51.74 -3.47
N HIS A 151 -30.31 -51.62 -4.14
CA HIS A 151 -29.34 -52.55 -4.70
C HIS A 151 -29.03 -52.53 -6.19
N HIS A 152 -27.75 -52.17 -6.43
CA HIS A 152 -26.74 -52.83 -7.28
C HIS A 152 -26.95 -53.17 -8.77
N HIS A 153 -25.92 -52.78 -9.49
CA HIS A 153 -25.10 -53.48 -10.52
C HIS A 153 -25.18 -53.08 -12.01
N HIS A 154 -24.01 -52.70 -12.41
CA HIS A 154 -23.29 -53.05 -13.66
C HIS A 154 -23.80 -52.66 -15.08
N ALA A 155 -22.99 -51.76 -15.66
CA ALA A 155 -22.08 -52.01 -16.82
C ALA A 155 -22.60 -51.93 -18.25
N ARG A 156 -21.88 -51.16 -19.01
CA ARG A 156 -21.40 -51.33 -20.39
C ARG A 156 -22.22 -50.95 -21.63
N HIS A 157 -21.47 -50.06 -22.34
CA HIS A 157 -21.35 -50.03 -23.85
C HIS A 157 -22.55 -49.59 -24.68
N THR A 158 -22.49 -48.74 -25.58
CA THR A 158 -21.71 -48.40 -26.78
C THR A 158 -22.52 -47.46 -27.68
N THR A 159 -21.81 -46.48 -28.23
CA THR A 159 -21.80 -45.96 -29.61
C THR A 159 -23.04 -45.37 -30.29
N LEU A 160 -22.74 -44.18 -30.86
CA LEU A 160 -22.99 -43.69 -32.19
C LEU A 160 -24.25 -42.85 -32.52
N ALA A 161 -23.90 -41.69 -33.06
CA ALA A 161 -24.49 -40.97 -34.17
C ALA A 161 -25.36 -39.76 -33.90
N SER A 162 -24.81 -38.62 -34.33
CA SER A 162 -25.52 -37.39 -34.75
C SER A 162 -26.38 -37.65 -36.01
N PRO A 163 -27.25 -36.75 -36.51
CA PRO A 163 -27.13 -35.31 -36.56
C PRO A 163 -28.43 -34.44 -36.52
N ALA A 164 -28.18 -33.13 -36.44
CA ALA A 164 -28.84 -32.04 -37.17
C ALA A 164 -30.00 -31.24 -36.56
N ARG A 165 -29.64 -29.91 -36.45
CA ARG A 165 -30.38 -28.69 -36.75
C ARG A 165 -31.56 -28.23 -35.85
N SER A 166 -31.39 -27.12 -35.24
CA SER A 166 -31.87 -25.75 -35.52
C SER A 166 -31.75 -24.86 -34.26
N GLY A 167 -31.19 -23.62 -34.45
CA GLY A 167 -31.00 -22.63 -33.42
C GLY A 167 -32.24 -21.74 -33.21
N PRO A 168 -32.14 -20.46 -32.72
CA PRO A 168 -31.33 -19.99 -31.61
C PRO A 168 -32.17 -19.25 -30.57
N VAL A 169 -31.74 -19.18 -29.29
CA VAL A 169 -32.20 -18.15 -28.35
C VAL A 169 -31.03 -17.71 -27.50
N GLY A 170 -30.89 -16.38 -27.43
CA GLY A 170 -29.74 -15.71 -26.85
C GLY A 170 -29.56 -15.86 -25.37
N ALA A 171 -28.33 -16.00 -24.97
CA ALA A 171 -27.87 -15.83 -23.60
C ALA A 171 -26.90 -14.62 -23.53
N LEU A 172 -27.27 -13.64 -22.71
CA LEU A 172 -26.48 -12.48 -22.38
C LEU A 172 -25.24 -12.89 -21.59
N ASN A 173 -24.09 -12.81 -22.24
CA ASN A 173 -22.82 -12.83 -21.52
C ASN A 173 -22.51 -11.42 -21.00
N LYS A 174 -22.57 -11.23 -19.69
CA LYS A 174 -21.99 -10.07 -19.01
C LYS A 174 -20.47 -10.22 -18.98
N ARG A 175 -19.80 -9.48 -19.85
CA ARG A 175 -18.37 -9.24 -19.77
C ARG A 175 -18.09 -8.30 -18.60
N TRP A 176 -17.26 -8.72 -17.69
CA TRP A 176 -16.60 -7.86 -16.72
C TRP A 176 -15.39 -7.21 -17.40
N ALA A 177 -15.51 -5.91 -17.67
CA ALA A 177 -14.39 -5.10 -18.10
C ALA A 177 -13.77 -4.46 -16.85
N SER A 178 -12.46 -4.62 -16.69
CA SER A 178 -11.68 -3.89 -15.70
C SER A 178 -11.65 -2.43 -16.10
N THR A 179 -12.24 -1.59 -15.26
CA THR A 179 -12.22 -0.14 -15.40
C THR A 179 -10.91 0.42 -14.90
N SER A 180 -10.07 0.85 -15.81
CA SER A 180 -9.08 1.91 -15.61
C SER A 180 -9.06 2.78 -16.86
N ASP A 181 -10.14 3.52 -17.09
CA ASP A 181 -10.22 4.54 -18.14
C ASP A 181 -10.79 5.82 -17.53
N PHE A 182 -9.91 6.74 -17.19
CA PHE A 182 -10.25 8.14 -17.10
C PHE A 182 -10.18 8.75 -18.50
N ALA A 183 -11.33 8.98 -19.11
CA ALA A 183 -11.46 9.72 -20.35
C ALA A 183 -11.87 11.17 -20.04
N THR A 184 -11.03 12.11 -20.45
CA THR A 184 -11.36 13.52 -20.59
C THR A 184 -12.13 13.75 -21.88
N PRO A 185 -13.19 14.59 -21.90
CA PRO A 185 -13.91 14.90 -23.12
C PRO A 185 -13.30 16.07 -23.89
N SER A 186 -13.11 15.88 -25.18
CA SER A 186 -12.70 16.90 -26.14
C SER A 186 -13.88 17.83 -26.47
N ARG A 187 -13.59 19.12 -26.51
CA ARG A 187 -14.46 20.19 -27.01
C ARG A 187 -14.54 20.14 -28.53
N VAL A 188 -15.73 20.33 -29.09
CA VAL A 188 -15.94 21.04 -30.35
C VAL A 188 -17.08 22.05 -30.17
N GLY A 189 -16.83 23.28 -30.63
CA GLY A 189 -17.65 24.46 -30.37
C GLY A 189 -18.75 24.73 -31.40
N HIS A 190 -19.59 25.65 -31.09
CA HIS A 190 -20.03 26.91 -31.77
C HIS A 190 -21.35 27.42 -31.16
N ALA A 191 -21.24 28.56 -30.56
CA ALA A 191 -21.81 29.87 -30.91
C ALA A 191 -23.33 30.05 -30.79
N HIS A 192 -23.73 30.97 -29.94
CA HIS A 192 -24.50 32.18 -30.03
C HIS A 192 -25.31 32.50 -28.77
N SER A 193 -25.00 33.68 -28.25
CA SER A 193 -25.80 34.42 -27.25
C SER A 193 -26.99 35.09 -27.93
N PRO A 194 -28.00 35.66 -27.23
CA PRO A 194 -27.86 36.81 -26.34
C PRO A 194 -28.79 36.86 -25.10
N THR A 195 -28.39 37.67 -24.16
CA THR A 195 -29.12 38.29 -23.04
C THR A 195 -30.28 39.21 -23.49
N PRO A 196 -31.17 39.86 -22.63
CA PRO A 196 -31.11 40.08 -21.21
C PRO A 196 -32.49 40.11 -20.42
N THR A 197 -32.40 40.54 -19.15
CA THR A 197 -33.32 41.38 -18.32
C THR A 197 -34.16 40.73 -17.22
N ASN A 198 -33.80 41.19 -16.02
CA ASN A 198 -34.54 41.76 -14.88
C ASN A 198 -35.98 41.34 -14.55
N SER A 199 -36.21 41.04 -13.29
CA SER A 199 -36.97 41.85 -12.28
C SER A 199 -37.57 40.93 -11.18
N GLN A 200 -37.15 41.16 -9.95
CA GLN A 200 -37.90 41.73 -8.80
C GLN A 200 -39.12 40.97 -8.24
N LEU A 201 -39.05 40.82 -6.92
CA LEU A 201 -40.09 40.98 -5.87
C LEU A 201 -40.87 39.73 -5.40
N ALA A 202 -40.57 39.31 -4.23
CA ALA A 202 -41.25 39.60 -2.96
C ALA A 202 -42.20 38.52 -2.37
N ARG A 203 -41.99 38.38 -1.10
CA ARG A 203 -42.96 38.09 -0.01
C ARG A 203 -43.09 36.67 0.55
N ARG A 204 -42.61 36.63 1.81
CA ARG A 204 -43.04 35.79 2.95
C ARG A 204 -44.58 35.77 3.17
N PRO A 205 -45.22 34.98 4.10
CA PRO A 205 -44.81 34.82 5.48
C PRO A 205 -45.13 33.47 6.22
N ASN A 206 -44.45 33.32 7.39
CA ASN A 206 -44.90 32.90 8.73
C ASN A 206 -45.53 31.54 8.96
N SER A 207 -45.12 30.80 9.96
CA SER A 207 -45.22 30.96 11.44
C SER A 207 -44.50 29.79 12.11
N GLY A 208 -43.83 29.89 13.15
CA GLY A 208 -44.03 30.35 14.49
C GLY A 208 -43.71 29.18 15.43
N SER A 209 -42.97 29.23 16.44
CA SER A 209 -43.00 29.94 17.71
C SER A 209 -41.94 29.34 18.65
N LEU A 210 -41.01 30.12 19.21
CA LEU A 210 -40.82 30.48 20.63
C LEU A 210 -40.38 29.34 21.58
N HIS A 211 -39.36 29.44 22.46
CA HIS A 211 -38.99 30.49 23.39
C HIS A 211 -37.53 30.38 23.83
N ASN A 212 -36.82 31.49 23.82
CA ASN A 212 -36.18 32.21 24.93
C ASN A 212 -35.10 31.50 25.76
N LEU A 213 -33.91 32.07 25.69
CA LEU A 213 -33.29 32.68 26.89
C LEU A 213 -32.22 33.69 26.47
N THR A 214 -32.48 34.90 26.93
CA THR A 214 -31.69 36.13 26.85
C THR A 214 -30.62 36.18 27.91
N THR A 215 -29.57 36.96 27.58
CA THR A 215 -28.68 37.75 28.42
C THR A 215 -27.30 37.13 28.78
N LEU A 216 -26.29 37.64 28.16
CA LEU A 216 -25.38 38.62 28.75
C LEU A 216 -24.50 39.27 27.68
N ARG A 217 -24.64 40.60 27.57
CA ARG A 217 -23.73 41.48 26.84
C ARG A 217 -22.51 41.76 27.69
N SER A 218 -21.37 41.74 27.02
CA SER A 218 -20.39 42.81 26.92
C SER A 218 -18.94 42.31 27.05
N ALA A 219 -18.21 42.37 25.96
CA ALA A 219 -16.97 43.12 25.86
C ALA A 219 -16.46 43.05 24.42
N THR A 220 -16.59 44.14 23.73
CA THR A 220 -15.90 44.49 22.50
C THR A 220 -14.39 44.52 22.79
N SER A 221 -13.60 43.69 22.12
CA SER A 221 -12.23 44.01 21.79
C SER A 221 -11.78 43.37 20.48
N GLN A 222 -11.62 44.25 19.51
CA GLN A 222 -10.72 44.24 18.36
C GLN A 222 -10.49 42.94 17.61
N LEU A 223 -11.14 42.90 16.45
CA LEU A 223 -10.79 42.04 15.31
C LEU A 223 -9.35 42.31 14.87
N ASN A 224 -8.45 41.42 15.22
CA ASN A 224 -7.21 41.20 14.49
C ASN A 224 -7.37 39.95 13.63
N LEU A 225 -7.63 40.15 12.34
CA LEU A 225 -7.47 39.11 11.33
C LEU A 225 -5.96 38.88 11.13
N GLY A 226 -5.39 37.95 11.89
CA GLY A 226 -4.04 37.50 11.69
C GLY A 226 -3.89 36.09 12.21
N ARG A 227 -3.62 35.14 11.31
CA ARG A 227 -3.23 33.75 11.56
C ARG A 227 -4.03 33.05 12.68
N HIS A 228 -4.93 32.15 12.30
CA HIS A 228 -5.50 31.17 13.24
C HIS A 228 -4.37 30.30 13.76
N GLY A 229 -3.70 30.73 14.83
CA GLY A 229 -2.83 29.86 15.61
C GLY A 229 -3.67 28.73 16.19
N ALA A 230 -3.20 27.50 16.09
CA ALA A 230 -3.78 26.37 16.78
C ALA A 230 -3.93 26.75 18.27
N ARG A 231 -5.11 26.53 18.82
CA ARG A 231 -5.34 26.81 20.24
C ARG A 231 -4.77 25.64 21.03
N GLU A 232 -3.85 25.95 21.95
CA GLU A 232 -3.33 24.94 22.87
C GLU A 232 -4.45 24.37 23.76
N ALA A 233 -4.25 23.12 24.22
CA ALA A 233 -5.16 22.50 25.15
C ALA A 233 -5.21 23.30 26.46
N GLN A 234 -6.40 23.57 26.97
CA GLN A 234 -6.61 24.39 28.19
C GLN A 234 -7.14 23.52 29.32
N TYR A 235 -6.46 23.53 30.47
CA TYR A 235 -6.90 22.85 31.67
C TYR A 235 -7.66 23.78 32.58
N ASN A 236 -8.85 23.39 33.01
CA ASN A 236 -9.61 24.04 34.06
C ASN A 236 -9.54 23.15 35.32
N PRO A 237 -8.76 23.54 36.34
CA PRO A 237 -8.61 22.74 37.54
C PRO A 237 -9.88 22.66 38.41
N ASP A 238 -10.73 23.70 38.37
CA ASP A 238 -11.97 23.74 39.18
C ASP A 238 -13.00 22.69 38.69
N GLU A 239 -13.04 22.43 37.37
CA GLU A 239 -13.93 21.43 36.76
C GLU A 239 -13.21 20.09 36.57
N GLY A 240 -11.88 20.05 36.65
CA GLY A 240 -11.05 18.92 36.32
C GLY A 240 -11.18 18.51 34.83
N VAL A 241 -11.22 19.51 33.91
CA VAL A 241 -11.46 19.32 32.48
C VAL A 241 -10.35 19.91 31.65
N VAL A 242 -9.88 19.14 30.65
CA VAL A 242 -9.02 19.64 29.58
C VAL A 242 -9.84 19.86 28.32
N LYS A 243 -9.74 21.07 27.75
CA LYS A 243 -10.34 21.41 26.46
C LYS A 243 -9.30 21.24 25.36
N LEU A 244 -9.48 20.23 24.52
CA LEU A 244 -8.70 20.02 23.30
C LEU A 244 -9.42 20.69 22.13
N TYR A 245 -8.70 21.35 21.24
CA TYR A 245 -9.26 22.01 20.06
C TYR A 245 -8.81 21.29 18.78
N LEU A 246 -9.76 20.66 18.09
CA LEU A 246 -9.54 20.04 16.78
C LEU A 246 -10.34 20.83 15.73
N ARG A 247 -9.66 21.36 14.72
CA ARG A 247 -10.28 22.27 13.72
C ARG A 247 -11.14 23.36 14.35
N GLY A 248 -10.76 23.85 15.52
CA GLY A 248 -11.52 24.90 16.24
C GLY A 248 -12.74 24.41 17.01
N ARG A 249 -13.08 23.14 17.00
CA ARG A 249 -14.10 22.51 17.85
C ARG A 249 -13.49 22.12 19.20
N PRO A 250 -14.07 22.56 20.33
CA PRO A 250 -13.62 22.15 21.64
C PRO A 250 -14.16 20.75 21.99
N LEU A 251 -13.27 19.86 22.39
CA LEU A 251 -13.59 18.59 23.02
C LEU A 251 -13.24 18.66 24.51
N ASN A 252 -14.18 18.35 25.38
CA ASN A 252 -13.98 18.35 26.84
C ASN A 252 -13.57 16.94 27.28
N LEU A 253 -12.37 16.83 27.87
CA LEU A 253 -11.81 15.58 28.38
C LEU A 253 -11.65 15.68 29.88
N TYR A 254 -12.27 14.78 30.64
CA TYR A 254 -12.23 14.78 32.09
C TYR A 254 -10.94 14.12 32.61
N VAL A 255 -10.24 14.81 33.49
CA VAL A 255 -9.03 14.30 34.14
C VAL A 255 -9.45 13.33 35.25
N PRO A 256 -8.88 12.12 35.34
CA PRO A 256 -9.12 11.22 36.46
C PRO A 256 -8.87 11.89 37.81
N THR A 257 -9.69 11.58 38.81
CA THR A 257 -9.64 12.22 40.14
C THR A 257 -8.25 12.14 40.77
N ALA A 258 -7.57 11.01 40.64
CA ALA A 258 -6.22 10.80 41.16
C ALA A 258 -5.14 11.72 40.55
N LEU A 259 -5.39 12.31 39.38
CA LEU A 259 -4.43 13.13 38.64
C LEU A 259 -4.76 14.64 38.75
N GLN A 260 -5.94 15.04 39.18
CA GLN A 260 -6.43 16.43 39.08
C GLN A 260 -5.50 17.45 39.72
N GLU A 261 -4.94 17.15 40.91
CA GLU A 261 -4.05 18.06 41.65
C GLU A 261 -2.68 18.24 41.01
N THR A 262 -2.20 17.23 40.28
CA THR A 262 -0.83 17.21 39.72
C THR A 262 -0.78 17.38 38.21
N TYR A 263 -1.93 17.38 37.56
CA TYR A 263 -2.01 17.39 36.13
C TYR A 263 -1.65 18.73 35.49
N SER A 264 -0.76 18.69 34.49
CA SER A 264 -0.48 19.81 33.61
C SER A 264 -0.49 19.34 32.17
N PRO A 265 -1.30 19.93 31.30
CA PRO A 265 -1.38 19.49 29.91
C PRO A 265 -0.07 19.63 29.12
N THR A 266 0.81 20.54 29.56
CA THR A 266 2.10 20.86 28.93
C THR A 266 3.30 20.18 29.60
N ALA A 267 3.08 19.29 30.56
CA ALA A 267 4.17 18.54 31.19
C ALA A 267 4.93 17.71 30.17
N SER A 268 6.26 17.72 30.29
CA SER A 268 7.12 16.92 29.39
C SER A 268 7.00 15.43 29.72
N THR A 269 6.70 14.62 28.73
CA THR A 269 6.62 13.18 28.87
C THR A 269 7.98 12.51 28.60
N ALA A 270 8.21 11.35 29.19
CA ALA A 270 9.36 10.52 28.86
C ALA A 270 9.15 9.88 27.46
N HIS A 271 10.26 9.50 26.81
CA HIS A 271 10.18 8.64 25.63
C HIS A 271 9.61 7.27 26.01
N PRO A 272 8.94 6.57 25.07
CA PRO A 272 8.43 5.23 25.34
C PRO A 272 9.55 4.28 25.77
N PRO A 273 9.27 3.36 26.71
CA PRO A 273 10.28 2.44 27.27
C PRO A 273 10.72 1.36 26.28
N ALA A 274 10.10 1.29 25.12
CA ALA A 274 10.40 0.34 24.06
C ALA A 274 10.48 1.02 22.68
N LYS A 275 11.04 0.30 21.72
CA LYS A 275 11.15 0.69 20.31
C LYS A 275 10.64 -0.44 19.42
N LEU A 276 10.20 -0.10 18.21
CA LEU A 276 9.81 -1.05 17.18
C LEU A 276 10.99 -1.35 16.24
N LYS A 277 11.06 -2.59 15.79
CA LYS A 277 11.95 -3.02 14.71
C LYS A 277 11.13 -3.81 13.72
N LEU A 278 11.14 -3.41 12.44
CA LEU A 278 10.47 -4.15 11.38
C LEU A 278 11.07 -5.55 11.28
N GLU A 279 10.25 -6.57 11.47
CA GLU A 279 10.62 -7.98 11.43
C GLU A 279 10.20 -8.60 10.11
N TRP A 280 8.95 -8.37 9.70
CA TRP A 280 8.37 -9.00 8.53
C TRP A 280 7.40 -8.08 7.80
N VAL A 281 7.39 -8.19 6.48
CA VAL A 281 6.42 -7.51 5.60
C VAL A 281 5.72 -8.58 4.78
N TYR A 282 4.40 -8.65 4.92
CA TYR A 282 3.54 -9.52 4.15
C TYR A 282 3.02 -8.76 2.93
N GLY A 283 3.02 -9.41 1.78
CA GLY A 283 2.53 -8.84 0.55
C GLY A 283 3.61 -8.59 -0.51
N TYR A 284 3.16 -8.32 -1.71
CA TYR A 284 3.94 -8.04 -2.90
C TYR A 284 3.12 -7.15 -3.84
N ARG A 285 3.74 -6.19 -4.50
CA ARG A 285 3.05 -5.29 -5.41
C ARG A 285 3.10 -5.79 -6.85
N GLY A 286 2.24 -6.76 -7.21
CA GLY A 286 2.15 -7.34 -8.56
C GLY A 286 0.98 -6.84 -9.38
N ARG A 287 -0.03 -6.25 -8.74
CA ARG A 287 -1.26 -5.81 -9.40
C ARG A 287 -1.04 -4.74 -10.46
N ASP A 288 -0.26 -3.71 -10.18
CA ASP A 288 -0.05 -2.53 -11.02
C ASP A 288 1.41 -2.30 -11.44
N CYS A 289 2.38 -3.02 -10.85
CA CYS A 289 3.80 -2.93 -11.17
C CYS A 289 4.29 -4.08 -12.03
N ARG A 290 5.44 -3.87 -12.68
CA ARG A 290 6.12 -4.82 -13.57
C ARG A 290 7.59 -4.85 -13.26
N ASN A 291 8.29 -5.93 -13.64
CA ASN A 291 9.74 -6.07 -13.48
C ASN A 291 10.22 -5.72 -12.06
N ASN A 292 9.51 -6.20 -11.05
CA ASN A 292 9.71 -5.82 -9.65
C ASN A 292 10.01 -7.02 -8.75
N VAL A 293 10.43 -8.15 -9.31
CA VAL A 293 10.94 -9.30 -8.57
C VAL A 293 12.16 -9.86 -9.26
N TYR A 294 13.23 -10.12 -8.50
CA TYR A 294 14.49 -10.66 -9.00
C TYR A 294 15.13 -11.57 -7.96
N GLN A 295 15.88 -12.56 -8.44
CA GLN A 295 16.77 -13.37 -7.61
C GLN A 295 18.16 -12.73 -7.54
N LEU A 296 18.68 -12.52 -6.33
CA LEU A 296 20.03 -12.03 -6.10
C LEU A 296 21.04 -13.19 -5.95
N PRO A 297 22.32 -12.96 -6.18
CA PRO A 297 23.37 -13.98 -5.96
C PRO A 297 23.47 -14.44 -4.52
N THR A 298 23.01 -13.64 -3.56
CA THR A 298 22.89 -13.99 -2.14
C THR A 298 21.87 -15.10 -1.86
N GLY A 299 21.07 -15.45 -2.87
CA GLY A 299 19.94 -16.35 -2.73
C GLY A 299 18.66 -15.69 -2.25
N GLU A 300 18.69 -14.39 -2.00
CA GLU A 300 17.50 -13.62 -1.63
C GLU A 300 16.67 -13.25 -2.86
N ILE A 301 15.35 -13.29 -2.72
CA ILE A 301 14.42 -12.70 -3.67
C ILE A 301 14.21 -11.23 -3.27
N VAL A 302 14.46 -10.31 -4.20
CA VAL A 302 14.21 -8.88 -3.99
C VAL A 302 12.93 -8.46 -4.68
N TYR A 303 12.07 -7.76 -3.95
CA TYR A 303 10.82 -7.17 -4.44
C TYR A 303 10.43 -5.99 -3.55
N PHE A 304 9.34 -5.32 -3.86
CA PHE A 304 8.84 -4.22 -3.03
C PHE A 304 7.34 -4.29 -2.79
N VAL A 305 6.92 -3.68 -1.70
CA VAL A 305 5.53 -3.37 -1.35
C VAL A 305 5.54 -2.07 -0.53
N ALA A 306 4.57 -1.19 -0.74
CA ALA A 306 4.53 0.13 -0.13
C ALA A 306 5.84 0.92 -0.32
N ALA A 307 6.41 1.50 0.74
CA ALA A 307 7.69 2.19 0.73
C ALA A 307 8.89 1.29 1.07
N VAL A 308 8.70 -0.03 1.16
CA VAL A 308 9.71 -0.99 1.61
C VAL A 308 10.19 -1.87 0.46
N VAL A 309 11.51 -2.00 0.29
CA VAL A 309 12.07 -3.10 -0.51
C VAL A 309 12.43 -4.25 0.41
N VAL A 310 11.93 -5.43 0.08
CA VAL A 310 12.13 -6.66 0.82
C VAL A 310 13.19 -7.51 0.11
N LEU A 311 14.16 -7.98 0.87
CA LEU A 311 15.14 -8.99 0.47
C LEU A 311 14.85 -10.23 1.31
N TYR A 312 14.23 -11.23 0.69
CA TYR A 312 13.72 -12.41 1.36
C TYR A 312 14.55 -13.64 1.04
N ASN A 313 15.17 -14.21 2.06
CA ASN A 313 15.80 -15.52 1.99
C ASN A 313 14.77 -16.59 2.34
N VAL A 314 14.34 -17.35 1.34
CA VAL A 314 13.29 -18.36 1.49
C VAL A 314 13.76 -19.56 2.32
N GLU A 315 15.04 -19.92 2.24
CA GLU A 315 15.60 -21.07 2.98
C GLU A 315 15.72 -20.78 4.47
N ASP A 316 16.23 -19.58 4.80
CA ASP A 316 16.42 -19.15 6.19
C ASP A 316 15.12 -18.58 6.81
N GLN A 317 14.05 -18.40 6.03
CA GLN A 317 12.81 -17.72 6.43
C GLN A 317 13.08 -16.37 7.10
N MET A 318 13.94 -15.56 6.46
CA MET A 318 14.38 -14.26 6.97
C MET A 318 14.21 -13.16 5.94
N GLN A 319 13.73 -12.02 6.38
CA GLN A 319 13.65 -10.80 5.57
C GLN A 319 14.66 -9.76 6.05
N ARG A 320 15.24 -9.04 5.08
CA ARG A 320 15.95 -7.78 5.29
C ARG A 320 15.20 -6.69 4.55
N HIS A 321 15.20 -5.48 5.08
CA HIS A 321 14.37 -4.39 4.59
C HIS A 321 15.20 -3.16 4.27
N TYR A 322 15.07 -2.64 3.04
CA TYR A 322 15.56 -1.32 2.70
C TYR A 322 14.45 -0.29 2.91
N LEU A 323 14.66 0.64 3.83
CA LEU A 323 13.69 1.62 4.34
C LEU A 323 14.03 3.05 3.91
N GLY A 324 14.73 3.22 2.79
CA GLY A 324 15.17 4.54 2.34
C GLY A 324 14.06 5.42 1.78
N HIS A 325 12.98 4.83 1.27
CA HIS A 325 11.88 5.56 0.66
C HIS A 325 10.87 6.07 1.68
N THR A 326 10.19 7.16 1.34
CA THR A 326 9.19 7.82 2.18
C THR A 326 7.78 7.66 1.66
N ASP A 327 7.61 7.12 0.45
CA ASP A 327 6.34 6.85 -0.19
C ASP A 327 6.45 5.68 -1.17
N ASP A 328 5.39 5.36 -1.88
CA ASP A 328 5.25 4.23 -2.82
C ASP A 328 6.44 4.05 -3.75
N ILE A 329 7.01 2.86 -3.73
CA ILE A 329 7.98 2.41 -4.73
C ILE A 329 7.19 1.92 -5.96
N LYS A 330 7.58 2.40 -7.14
CA LYS A 330 6.89 2.09 -8.40
C LYS A 330 7.73 1.25 -9.35
N SER A 331 9.05 1.36 -9.27
CA SER A 331 9.98 0.69 -10.17
C SER A 331 11.24 0.21 -9.46
N LEU A 332 11.81 -0.87 -9.97
CA LEU A 332 13.02 -1.50 -9.45
C LEU A 332 13.87 -2.00 -10.63
N ALA A 333 15.17 -1.78 -10.57
CA ALA A 333 16.15 -2.32 -11.52
C ALA A 333 17.37 -2.83 -10.78
N VAL A 334 17.86 -4.00 -11.18
CA VAL A 334 19.09 -4.60 -10.65
C VAL A 334 20.24 -4.29 -11.59
N HIS A 335 21.32 -3.75 -11.04
CA HIS A 335 22.54 -3.45 -11.78
C HIS A 335 23.18 -4.75 -12.31
N PRO A 336 23.92 -4.73 -13.46
CA PRO A 336 24.59 -5.92 -14.01
C PRO A 336 25.53 -6.64 -13.04
N ASN A 337 26.13 -5.94 -12.06
CA ASN A 337 26.94 -6.58 -11.01
C ASN A 337 26.11 -7.35 -9.98
N LYS A 338 24.76 -7.24 -10.04
CA LYS A 338 23.78 -7.89 -9.16
C LYS A 338 23.93 -7.58 -7.66
N LEU A 339 24.72 -6.57 -7.30
CA LEU A 339 24.88 -6.09 -5.91
C LEU A 339 24.16 -4.76 -5.69
N LEU A 340 24.12 -3.91 -6.72
CA LEU A 340 23.47 -2.62 -6.64
C LEU A 340 22.04 -2.68 -7.20
N ILE A 341 21.17 -1.93 -6.58
CA ILE A 341 19.74 -1.86 -6.94
C ILE A 341 19.35 -0.39 -7.06
N ALA A 342 18.60 -0.07 -8.11
CA ALA A 342 17.93 1.22 -8.24
C ALA A 342 16.43 1.04 -7.99
N THR A 343 15.87 1.93 -7.18
CA THR A 343 14.43 1.96 -6.90
C THR A 343 13.87 3.36 -7.08
N GLY A 344 12.70 3.45 -7.68
CA GLY A 344 12.04 4.70 -8.00
C GLY A 344 10.77 4.90 -7.21
N GLN A 345 10.63 6.09 -6.60
CA GLN A 345 9.52 6.50 -5.76
C GLN A 345 8.53 7.37 -6.53
N THR A 346 7.26 7.29 -6.16
CA THR A 346 6.20 8.22 -6.59
C THR A 346 6.18 9.50 -5.76
N ALA A 347 5.49 10.54 -6.23
CA ALA A 347 5.20 11.73 -5.43
C ALA A 347 4.21 11.37 -4.30
N GLY A 348 4.62 11.63 -3.08
CA GLY A 348 3.82 11.32 -1.90
C GLY A 348 2.79 12.38 -1.53
N HIS A 349 2.08 12.13 -0.44
CA HIS A 349 1.02 12.97 0.09
C HIS A 349 1.57 14.29 0.64
N ASP A 350 2.72 14.28 1.30
CA ASP A 350 3.46 15.49 1.66
C ASP A 350 4.53 15.80 0.62
N ARG A 351 4.24 16.76 -0.26
CA ARG A 351 5.14 17.16 -1.35
C ARG A 351 6.48 17.72 -0.88
N ARG A 352 6.64 18.09 0.38
CA ARG A 352 7.90 18.61 0.90
C ARG A 352 8.90 17.51 1.17
N ASP A 353 8.45 16.41 1.77
CA ASP A 353 9.31 15.31 2.24
C ASP A 353 9.28 14.08 1.32
N ALA A 354 8.19 13.88 0.57
CA ALA A 354 7.98 12.73 -0.31
C ALA A 354 8.01 13.12 -1.80
N ARG A 355 9.12 13.78 -2.24
CA ARG A 355 9.34 14.08 -3.66
C ARG A 355 9.69 12.82 -4.43
N PRO A 356 9.25 12.66 -5.69
CA PRO A 356 9.66 11.55 -6.53
C PRO A 356 11.17 11.61 -6.77
N HIS A 357 11.82 10.47 -6.64
CA HIS A 357 13.28 10.34 -6.83
C HIS A 357 13.68 8.89 -7.02
N ILE A 358 14.91 8.69 -7.45
CA ILE A 358 15.53 7.37 -7.58
C ILE A 358 16.60 7.25 -6.50
N ARG A 359 16.65 6.08 -5.86
CA ARG A 359 17.72 5.69 -4.95
C ARG A 359 18.50 4.54 -5.55
N VAL A 360 19.83 4.71 -5.62
CA VAL A 360 20.77 3.62 -5.91
C VAL A 360 21.41 3.20 -4.60
N TRP A 361 21.33 1.93 -4.26
CA TRP A 361 21.73 1.41 -2.97
C TRP A 361 22.34 0.02 -3.10
N ASP A 362 23.14 -0.36 -2.11
CA ASP A 362 23.85 -1.63 -2.04
C ASP A 362 22.99 -2.69 -1.34
N SER A 363 22.73 -3.84 -2.00
CA SER A 363 21.86 -4.90 -1.49
C SER A 363 22.44 -5.65 -0.29
N VAL A 364 23.76 -5.57 -0.08
CA VAL A 364 24.44 -6.24 1.01
C VAL A 364 24.38 -5.40 2.28
N SER A 365 24.83 -4.14 2.21
CA SER A 365 24.88 -3.22 3.34
C SER A 365 23.59 -2.46 3.59
N LEU A 366 22.67 -2.43 2.63
CA LEU A 366 21.47 -1.61 2.59
C LEU A 366 21.73 -0.09 2.65
N ASN A 367 22.94 0.34 2.34
CA ASN A 367 23.30 1.75 2.33
C ASN A 367 22.89 2.41 1.02
N THR A 368 22.27 3.58 1.11
CA THR A 368 22.02 4.43 -0.05
C THR A 368 23.33 5.03 -0.52
N LEU A 369 23.64 4.85 -1.80
CA LEU A 369 24.85 5.42 -2.43
C LEU A 369 24.52 6.76 -3.10
N HIS A 370 23.43 6.81 -3.88
CA HIS A 370 23.04 8.00 -4.62
C HIS A 370 21.53 8.24 -4.53
N ILE A 371 21.13 9.52 -4.53
CA ILE A 371 19.73 9.95 -4.62
C ILE A 371 19.61 10.87 -5.83
N ILE A 372 18.88 10.43 -6.84
CA ILE A 372 18.87 11.03 -8.18
C ILE A 372 17.48 11.58 -8.50
N GLY A 373 17.41 12.69 -9.20
CA GLY A 373 16.18 13.20 -9.82
C GLY A 373 15.19 13.90 -8.90
N ILE A 374 15.54 14.28 -7.65
CA ILE A 374 14.64 14.91 -6.67
C ILE A 374 13.89 16.16 -7.21
N SER A 375 14.45 16.88 -8.17
CA SER A 375 13.82 18.08 -8.73
C SER A 375 13.50 17.94 -10.22
N ASP A 376 13.89 16.83 -10.82
CA ASP A 376 13.78 16.55 -12.25
C ASP A 376 12.59 15.67 -12.57
N ILE A 377 12.19 14.79 -11.64
CA ILE A 377 11.04 13.89 -11.78
C ILE A 377 9.82 14.59 -11.19
N GLU A 378 8.73 14.62 -11.95
CA GLU A 378 7.54 15.42 -11.59
C GLU A 378 6.53 14.61 -10.76
N ARG A 379 6.25 13.37 -11.16
CA ARG A 379 5.17 12.56 -10.56
C ARG A 379 5.63 11.23 -9.98
N SER A 380 6.27 10.41 -10.81
CA SER A 380 6.56 9.03 -10.43
C SER A 380 7.63 8.46 -11.35
N VAL A 381 8.52 7.67 -10.80
CA VAL A 381 9.48 6.88 -11.60
C VAL A 381 8.79 5.62 -12.12
N ALA A 382 8.18 5.71 -13.30
CA ALA A 382 7.40 4.61 -13.87
C ALA A 382 8.25 3.39 -14.25
N CYS A 383 9.41 3.63 -14.87
CA CYS A 383 10.30 2.59 -15.35
C CYS A 383 11.76 2.96 -15.11
N LEU A 384 12.59 1.96 -14.83
CA LEU A 384 14.04 2.06 -14.62
C LEU A 384 14.77 0.94 -15.35
N ALA A 385 15.95 1.23 -15.89
CA ALA A 385 16.88 0.21 -16.34
C ALA A 385 18.33 0.70 -16.28
N PHE A 386 19.24 -0.17 -15.89
CA PHE A 386 20.70 0.06 -16.03
C PHE A 386 21.16 -0.35 -17.44
N SER A 387 22.16 0.37 -17.96
CA SER A 387 22.87 -0.06 -19.16
C SER A 387 23.55 -1.40 -18.94
N LYS A 388 23.58 -2.25 -19.97
CA LYS A 388 24.11 -3.62 -19.85
C LYS A 388 25.45 -3.79 -20.56
N ALA A 389 25.59 -3.20 -21.75
CA ALA A 389 26.77 -3.35 -22.60
C ALA A 389 28.05 -2.73 -22.02
N ASP A 390 27.94 -1.77 -21.12
CA ASP A 390 29.08 -1.06 -20.50
C ASP A 390 29.23 -1.36 -19.00
N GLY A 391 28.58 -2.43 -18.53
CA GLY A 391 28.67 -2.88 -17.14
C GLY A 391 27.84 -2.05 -16.16
N GLY A 392 26.86 -1.28 -16.62
CA GLY A 392 25.90 -0.57 -15.76
C GLY A 392 26.26 0.88 -15.46
N SER A 393 27.07 1.52 -16.29
CA SER A 393 27.52 2.90 -16.04
C SER A 393 26.40 3.94 -16.14
N LEU A 394 25.33 3.63 -16.90
CA LEU A 394 24.21 4.52 -17.11
C LEU A 394 22.92 3.96 -16.50
N LEU A 395 22.03 4.87 -16.11
CA LEU A 395 20.68 4.57 -15.65
C LEU A 395 19.67 5.38 -16.49
N VAL A 396 18.69 4.71 -17.08
CA VAL A 396 17.54 5.37 -17.71
C VAL A 396 16.34 5.34 -16.79
N ALA A 397 15.62 6.44 -16.73
CA ALA A 397 14.38 6.58 -15.99
C ALA A 397 13.30 7.21 -16.87
N VAL A 398 12.06 6.78 -16.68
CA VAL A 398 10.88 7.36 -17.32
C VAL A 398 9.93 7.87 -16.22
N ASP A 399 9.52 9.14 -16.32
CA ASP A 399 8.56 9.79 -15.43
C ASP A 399 7.12 9.51 -15.90
N GLU A 400 6.19 9.44 -14.97
CA GLU A 400 4.72 9.35 -15.21
C GLU A 400 4.07 10.72 -15.50
N ALA A 401 4.87 11.77 -15.76
CA ALA A 401 4.40 13.08 -16.23
C ALA A 401 3.62 12.95 -17.57
N PRO A 402 2.80 13.93 -17.97
CA PRO A 402 1.94 13.83 -19.17
C PRO A 402 2.68 13.44 -20.46
N ASP A 403 3.93 13.86 -20.61
CA ASP A 403 4.78 13.53 -21.76
C ASP A 403 5.70 12.33 -21.52
N HIS A 404 5.62 11.69 -20.36
CA HIS A 404 6.49 10.58 -19.90
C HIS A 404 7.94 10.88 -20.22
N ASN A 405 8.52 11.91 -19.60
CA ASN A 405 9.88 12.31 -19.85
C ASN A 405 10.86 11.17 -19.55
N MET A 406 11.73 10.88 -20.51
CA MET A 406 12.81 9.91 -20.36
C MET A 406 14.12 10.65 -20.11
N SER A 407 14.80 10.31 -19.03
CA SER A 407 16.08 10.86 -18.62
C SER A 407 17.14 9.78 -18.53
N VAL A 408 18.36 10.09 -19.00
CA VAL A 408 19.52 9.21 -18.91
C VAL A 408 20.56 9.84 -17.98
N TRP A 409 21.04 9.07 -17.04
CA TRP A 409 21.91 9.51 -15.95
C TRP A 409 23.23 8.73 -15.93
N ASP A 410 24.34 9.45 -15.78
CA ASP A 410 25.55 8.89 -15.18
C ASP A 410 25.35 8.90 -13.66
N TRP A 411 24.81 7.80 -13.15
CA TRP A 411 24.31 7.71 -11.79
C TRP A 411 25.44 7.75 -10.73
N SER A 412 26.64 7.36 -11.10
CA SER A 412 27.79 7.29 -10.20
C SER A 412 28.53 8.63 -10.06
N ARG A 413 28.22 9.60 -10.92
CA ARG A 413 28.92 10.88 -10.95
C ARG A 413 28.36 11.85 -9.93
N GLY A 414 29.10 12.09 -8.83
CA GLY A 414 28.67 12.97 -7.73
C GLY A 414 27.58 12.35 -6.85
N GLU A 415 27.17 13.03 -5.81
CA GLU A 415 26.18 12.51 -4.84
C GLU A 415 24.75 12.38 -5.42
N ARG A 416 24.42 13.24 -6.39
CA ARG A 416 23.07 13.30 -6.98
C ARG A 416 22.99 12.72 -8.39
N GLY A 417 24.05 12.05 -8.86
CA GLY A 417 24.16 11.66 -10.25
C GLY A 417 24.31 12.87 -11.18
N TYR A 418 24.61 12.60 -12.44
CA TYR A 418 24.66 13.60 -13.49
C TYR A 418 23.66 13.28 -14.59
N LYS A 419 22.67 14.17 -14.79
CA LYS A 419 21.71 14.03 -15.88
C LYS A 419 22.39 14.34 -17.20
N MET A 420 22.57 13.31 -18.02
CA MET A 420 23.22 13.46 -19.33
C MET A 420 22.24 13.99 -20.37
N LEU A 421 21.01 13.47 -20.37
CA LEU A 421 20.01 13.74 -21.38
C LEU A 421 18.62 13.64 -20.80
N GLU A 422 17.69 14.38 -21.41
CA GLU A 422 16.26 14.30 -21.16
C GLU A 422 15.49 14.54 -22.45
N THR A 423 14.41 13.77 -22.65
CA THR A 423 13.55 13.95 -23.83
C THR A 423 12.12 13.48 -23.50
N LYS A 424 11.15 14.06 -24.24
CA LYS A 424 9.77 13.57 -24.17
C LYS A 424 9.68 12.19 -24.81
N CYS A 425 9.22 11.21 -24.04
CA CYS A 425 9.14 9.85 -24.52
C CYS A 425 7.84 9.58 -25.28
N SER A 426 6.70 9.79 -24.63
CA SER A 426 5.39 9.46 -25.22
C SER A 426 4.28 10.21 -24.46
N ALA A 427 3.26 10.69 -25.20
CA ALA A 427 2.03 11.19 -24.59
C ALA A 427 1.14 10.05 -24.05
N ASP A 428 1.35 8.81 -24.54
CA ASP A 428 0.67 7.62 -24.05
C ASP A 428 1.56 6.89 -23.02
N GLN A 429 0.94 6.13 -22.14
CA GLN A 429 1.57 5.37 -21.07
C GLN A 429 2.74 4.53 -21.53
N VAL A 430 3.88 4.67 -20.86
CA VAL A 430 5.08 3.83 -21.03
C VAL A 430 5.04 2.71 -19.99
N LEU A 431 5.20 1.47 -20.43
CA LEU A 431 5.13 0.28 -19.57
C LEU A 431 6.50 -0.35 -19.28
N ALA A 432 7.45 -0.18 -20.17
CA ALA A 432 8.80 -0.68 -19.97
C ALA A 432 9.83 0.15 -20.73
N VAL A 433 11.02 0.23 -20.19
CA VAL A 433 12.24 0.77 -20.80
C VAL A 433 13.38 -0.20 -20.55
N ASP A 434 14.26 -0.39 -21.51
CA ASP A 434 15.47 -1.21 -21.32
C ASP A 434 16.57 -0.79 -22.29
N PHE A 435 17.83 -1.00 -21.88
CA PHE A 435 18.99 -0.85 -22.74
C PHE A 435 19.27 -2.10 -23.53
N SER A 436 19.78 -1.94 -24.74
CA SER A 436 20.32 -3.06 -25.50
C SER A 436 21.50 -3.71 -24.76
N PRO A 437 21.55 -5.04 -24.65
CA PRO A 437 22.66 -5.72 -23.96
C PRO A 437 23.98 -5.70 -24.77
N VAL A 438 23.93 -5.37 -26.07
CA VAL A 438 25.06 -5.41 -27.01
C VAL A 438 25.47 -4.04 -27.51
N ASP A 439 24.68 -3.00 -27.23
CA ASP A 439 24.94 -1.62 -27.64
C ASP A 439 24.45 -0.62 -26.58
N ARG A 440 25.38 0.04 -25.94
CA ARG A 440 25.06 1.02 -24.87
C ARG A 440 24.31 2.26 -25.36
N SER A 441 24.35 2.53 -26.66
CA SER A 441 23.70 3.71 -27.27
C SER A 441 22.22 3.48 -27.58
N THR A 442 21.75 2.23 -27.58
CA THR A 442 20.39 1.88 -27.94
C THR A 442 19.53 1.64 -26.72
N ILE A 443 18.42 2.39 -26.64
CA ILE A 443 17.35 2.26 -25.61
C ILE A 443 16.06 1.90 -26.32
N ILE A 444 15.26 1.03 -25.71
CA ILE A 444 13.93 0.67 -26.21
C ILE A 444 12.88 1.07 -25.17
N THR A 445 11.80 1.71 -25.60
CA THR A 445 10.62 1.98 -24.77
C THR A 445 9.38 1.37 -25.41
N CYS A 446 8.49 0.83 -24.60
CA CYS A 446 7.21 0.31 -25.07
C CYS A 446 6.06 0.65 -24.14
N GLY A 447 4.84 0.62 -24.68
CA GLY A 447 3.63 0.92 -23.91
C GLY A 447 2.39 0.99 -24.76
N LYS A 448 1.48 1.88 -24.40
CA LYS A 448 0.23 2.10 -25.11
C LYS A 448 0.53 2.73 -26.48
N ASN A 449 0.03 2.11 -27.54
CA ASN A 449 0.18 2.56 -28.92
C ASN A 449 1.61 2.73 -29.45
N HIS A 450 2.65 2.28 -28.73
CA HIS A 450 4.03 2.47 -29.18
C HIS A 450 4.98 1.36 -28.76
N ILE A 451 5.99 1.16 -29.61
CA ILE A 451 7.33 0.70 -29.30
C ILE A 451 8.28 1.64 -30.02
N SER A 452 9.29 2.17 -29.33
CA SER A 452 10.23 3.15 -29.87
C SER A 452 11.67 2.72 -29.60
N PHE A 453 12.48 2.90 -30.61
CA PHE A 453 13.91 2.60 -30.63
C PHE A 453 14.66 3.94 -30.59
N TRP A 454 15.47 4.14 -29.58
CA TRP A 454 16.22 5.38 -29.36
C TRP A 454 17.70 5.12 -29.56
N SER A 455 18.37 6.00 -30.30
CA SER A 455 19.82 5.98 -30.45
C SER A 455 20.40 7.21 -29.77
N TYR A 456 21.40 7.00 -28.94
CA TYR A 456 22.19 8.09 -28.34
C TYR A 456 23.36 8.44 -29.27
N GLU A 457 23.27 9.57 -29.93
CA GLU A 457 24.30 10.07 -30.83
C GLU A 457 24.54 11.57 -30.58
N SER A 458 25.80 11.98 -30.48
CA SER A 458 26.22 13.39 -30.41
C SER A 458 25.46 14.23 -29.34
N GLY A 459 25.13 13.63 -28.20
CA GLY A 459 24.45 14.35 -27.11
C GLY A 459 22.94 14.48 -27.28
N MET A 460 22.33 13.78 -28.23
CA MET A 460 20.89 13.75 -28.46
C MET A 460 20.36 12.32 -28.54
N LEU A 461 19.05 12.16 -28.24
CA LEU A 461 18.34 10.90 -28.41
C LEU A 461 17.48 10.97 -29.69
N ALA A 462 17.86 10.19 -30.69
CA ALA A 462 17.10 10.06 -31.93
C ALA A 462 16.03 8.95 -31.78
N LYS A 463 14.76 9.31 -31.97
CA LYS A 463 13.61 8.39 -31.85
C LYS A 463 13.21 7.81 -33.19
N ARG A 464 13.10 6.47 -33.25
CA ARG A 464 12.49 5.73 -34.38
C ARG A 464 11.32 4.91 -33.85
N MET A 465 10.13 5.11 -34.45
CA MET A 465 8.95 4.32 -34.10
C MET A 465 9.02 2.93 -34.74
N GLY A 466 8.56 1.91 -34.00
CA GLY A 466 8.42 0.56 -34.56
C GLY A 466 7.45 0.52 -35.73
N ILE A 467 7.86 -0.15 -36.81
CA ILE A 467 7.10 -0.31 -38.06
C ILE A 467 6.52 -1.72 -38.13
N PHE A 468 5.20 -1.81 -38.07
CA PHE A 468 4.46 -3.08 -38.08
C PHE A 468 4.15 -3.57 -39.52
N GLU A 469 4.47 -2.76 -40.55
CA GLU A 469 4.18 -3.05 -41.96
C GLU A 469 2.69 -3.39 -42.19
N ASN A 470 2.41 -4.54 -42.78
CA ASN A 470 1.04 -5.04 -43.07
C ASN A 470 0.43 -5.80 -41.87
N ARG A 471 1.04 -5.71 -40.67
CA ARG A 471 0.56 -6.39 -39.46
C ARG A 471 -0.33 -5.45 -38.66
N GLU A 472 -1.30 -6.02 -37.96
CA GLU A 472 -2.14 -5.27 -37.03
C GLU A 472 -1.29 -4.65 -35.92
N ARG A 473 -1.47 -3.35 -35.67
CA ARG A 473 -0.80 -2.64 -34.57
C ARG A 473 -1.54 -2.89 -33.25
N PRO A 474 -0.88 -3.47 -32.26
CA PRO A 474 -1.53 -3.75 -30.99
C PRO A 474 -1.82 -2.47 -30.21
N LYS A 475 -2.88 -2.49 -29.36
CA LYS A 475 -3.20 -1.38 -28.45
C LYS A 475 -2.10 -1.14 -27.42
N TYR A 476 -1.47 -2.22 -26.93
CA TYR A 476 -0.33 -2.16 -26.00
C TYR A 476 0.77 -3.12 -26.47
N VAL A 477 2.02 -2.64 -26.42
CA VAL A 477 3.20 -3.49 -26.32
C VAL A 477 3.54 -3.60 -24.84
N THR A 478 3.38 -4.79 -24.28
CA THR A 478 3.27 -5.01 -22.84
C THR A 478 4.57 -5.41 -22.15
N SER A 479 5.50 -5.99 -22.93
CA SER A 479 6.79 -6.49 -22.42
C SER A 479 7.85 -6.45 -23.53
N ILE A 480 9.11 -6.28 -23.12
CA ILE A 480 10.27 -6.32 -23.99
C ILE A 480 11.40 -7.13 -23.35
N SER A 481 12.18 -7.79 -24.17
CA SER A 481 13.44 -8.46 -23.79
C SER A 481 14.35 -8.53 -25.01
N PHE A 482 15.54 -9.13 -24.87
CA PHE A 482 16.52 -9.22 -25.94
C PHE A 482 16.99 -10.65 -26.09
N THR A 483 17.22 -11.08 -27.35
CA THR A 483 17.95 -12.33 -27.65
C THR A 483 19.46 -12.11 -27.45
N ASP A 484 20.21 -13.20 -27.38
CA ASP A 484 21.69 -13.18 -27.30
C ASP A 484 22.33 -12.41 -28.48
N ALA A 485 21.71 -12.47 -29.66
CA ALA A 485 22.12 -11.74 -30.86
C ALA A 485 21.82 -10.22 -30.79
N GLY A 486 21.11 -9.77 -29.73
CA GLY A 486 20.70 -8.38 -29.56
C GLY A 486 19.46 -7.96 -30.34
N ASN A 487 18.68 -8.92 -30.91
CA ASN A 487 17.34 -8.63 -31.41
C ASN A 487 16.38 -8.35 -30.26
N VAL A 488 15.41 -7.47 -30.50
CA VAL A 488 14.38 -7.17 -29.49
C VAL A 488 13.22 -8.14 -29.64
N ILE A 489 12.77 -8.73 -28.53
CA ILE A 489 11.53 -9.51 -28.47
C ILE A 489 10.51 -8.64 -27.75
N SER A 490 9.32 -8.51 -28.31
CA SER A 490 8.21 -7.81 -27.63
C SER A 490 6.97 -8.68 -27.56
N GLY A 491 6.25 -8.58 -26.44
CA GLY A 491 4.94 -9.16 -26.25
C GLY A 491 3.87 -8.09 -26.36
N ASP A 492 2.71 -8.44 -26.92
CA ASP A 492 1.62 -7.49 -27.13
C ASP A 492 0.33 -7.82 -26.35
N SER A 493 -0.63 -6.91 -26.42
CA SER A 493 -1.95 -7.07 -25.79
C SER A 493 -2.84 -8.11 -26.45
N ASN A 494 -2.47 -8.56 -27.65
CA ASN A 494 -3.24 -9.53 -28.44
C ASN A 494 -2.67 -10.96 -28.27
N GLY A 495 -1.65 -11.13 -27.42
CA GLY A 495 -1.04 -12.43 -27.17
C GLY A 495 0.01 -12.85 -28.19
N ASN A 496 0.56 -11.92 -28.96
CA ASN A 496 1.58 -12.22 -29.94
C ASN A 496 2.98 -11.89 -29.42
N LEU A 497 4.00 -12.59 -29.95
CA LEU A 497 5.41 -12.29 -29.81
C LEU A 497 5.97 -11.78 -31.13
N LEU A 498 6.75 -10.69 -31.07
CA LEU A 498 7.35 -10.07 -32.24
C LEU A 498 8.86 -9.94 -32.03
N ILE A 499 9.65 -10.34 -33.00
CA ILE A 499 11.11 -10.13 -33.09
C ILE A 499 11.37 -8.92 -33.98
N TRP A 500 12.16 -7.99 -33.47
CA TRP A 500 12.65 -6.81 -34.16
C TRP A 500 14.14 -6.96 -34.41
N GLN A 501 14.56 -6.77 -35.64
CA GLN A 501 15.96 -6.95 -36.01
C GLN A 501 16.84 -5.90 -35.31
N ARG A 502 17.99 -6.35 -34.85
CA ARG A 502 19.02 -5.46 -34.23
C ARG A 502 19.36 -4.31 -35.16
N GLY A 503 19.41 -3.09 -34.61
CA GLY A 503 19.71 -1.87 -35.36
C GLY A 503 18.59 -1.39 -36.27
N GLY A 504 17.53 -2.21 -36.47
CA GLY A 504 16.32 -1.84 -37.20
C GLY A 504 15.17 -1.41 -36.29
N ASN A 505 14.04 -1.10 -36.94
CA ASN A 505 12.77 -0.82 -36.26
C ASN A 505 11.58 -1.52 -36.98
N THR A 506 11.88 -2.59 -37.77
CA THR A 506 10.90 -3.42 -38.48
C THR A 506 10.81 -4.80 -37.86
N VAL A 507 9.62 -5.43 -37.96
CA VAL A 507 9.36 -6.77 -37.43
C VAL A 507 9.92 -7.83 -38.37
N SER A 508 10.87 -8.65 -37.92
CA SER A 508 11.45 -9.76 -38.67
C SER A 508 10.62 -11.05 -38.56
N LYS A 509 10.14 -11.42 -37.38
CA LYS A 509 9.30 -12.60 -37.12
C LYS A 509 8.15 -12.24 -36.20
N MET A 510 7.00 -12.88 -36.38
CA MET A 510 5.82 -12.76 -35.50
C MET A 510 5.24 -14.15 -35.23
N VAL A 511 5.11 -14.47 -33.96
CA VAL A 511 4.39 -15.64 -33.45
C VAL A 511 3.02 -15.19 -32.98
N ARG A 512 1.98 -15.64 -33.68
CA ARG A 512 0.59 -15.29 -33.32
C ARG A 512 0.02 -16.27 -32.31
N GLY A 513 -0.78 -15.76 -31.36
CA GLY A 513 -1.46 -16.59 -30.37
C GLY A 513 -0.48 -17.36 -29.47
N ALA A 514 0.61 -16.74 -29.11
CA ALA A 514 1.55 -17.29 -28.14
C ALA A 514 0.85 -17.50 -26.79
N HIS A 515 -0.04 -16.55 -26.42
CA HIS A 515 -0.93 -16.60 -25.26
C HIS A 515 -2.36 -16.19 -25.63
N ASP A 516 -3.34 -16.62 -24.84
CA ASP A 516 -4.71 -16.14 -24.94
C ASP A 516 -4.86 -14.84 -24.13
N GLY A 517 -4.55 -13.73 -24.75
CA GLY A 517 -4.53 -12.40 -24.17
C GLY A 517 -3.11 -11.83 -23.97
N PRO A 518 -2.96 -10.69 -23.28
CA PRO A 518 -1.70 -9.99 -23.16
C PRO A 518 -0.52 -10.83 -22.66
N VAL A 519 0.64 -10.71 -23.33
CA VAL A 519 1.91 -11.26 -22.86
C VAL A 519 2.50 -10.30 -21.84
N PHE A 520 2.48 -10.66 -20.55
CA PHE A 520 2.91 -9.77 -19.48
C PHE A 520 4.42 -9.78 -19.25
N SER A 521 5.09 -10.89 -19.47
CA SER A 521 6.52 -11.06 -19.19
C SER A 521 7.22 -11.83 -20.29
N ILE A 522 8.46 -11.48 -20.57
CA ILE A 522 9.39 -12.19 -21.40
C ILE A 522 10.73 -12.26 -20.67
N TYR A 523 11.20 -13.46 -20.41
CA TYR A 523 12.50 -13.72 -19.80
C TYR A 523 13.34 -14.59 -20.73
N VAL A 524 14.56 -14.18 -21.03
CA VAL A 524 15.50 -14.94 -21.83
C VAL A 524 16.53 -15.57 -20.91
N GLN A 525 16.63 -16.88 -20.95
CA GLN A 525 17.57 -17.65 -20.13
C GLN A 525 19.01 -17.53 -20.68
N LYS A 526 19.99 -17.93 -19.88
CA LYS A 526 21.42 -17.91 -20.27
C LYS A 526 21.73 -18.83 -21.44
N ASP A 527 20.99 -19.91 -21.61
CA ASP A 527 21.10 -20.84 -22.72
C ASP A 527 20.39 -20.39 -24.00
N GLY A 528 19.74 -19.23 -23.93
CA GLY A 528 18.99 -18.64 -25.03
C GLY A 528 17.53 -19.08 -25.11
N ALA A 529 17.07 -19.99 -24.28
CA ALA A 529 15.65 -20.34 -24.18
C ALA A 529 14.84 -19.13 -23.71
N ILE A 530 13.62 -18.98 -24.21
CA ILE A 530 12.76 -17.84 -23.94
C ILE A 530 11.55 -18.33 -23.16
N ILE A 531 11.25 -17.66 -22.04
CA ILE A 531 10.11 -17.97 -21.20
C ILE A 531 9.16 -16.78 -21.22
N THR A 532 7.88 -17.06 -21.49
CA THR A 532 6.85 -16.03 -21.53
C THR A 532 5.75 -16.31 -20.52
N GLY A 533 5.22 -15.24 -19.91
CA GLY A 533 4.06 -15.30 -19.01
C GLY A 533 2.91 -14.47 -19.57
N GLY A 534 1.71 -15.05 -19.60
CA GLY A 534 0.52 -14.45 -20.19
C GLY A 534 -0.64 -14.21 -19.22
N LYS A 535 -1.60 -13.41 -19.63
CA LYS A 535 -2.85 -13.18 -18.89
C LYS A 535 -3.68 -14.46 -18.73
N ASP A 536 -3.50 -15.43 -19.62
CA ASP A 536 -4.13 -16.76 -19.61
C ASP A 536 -3.69 -17.66 -18.44
N GLY A 537 -2.81 -17.17 -17.57
CA GLY A 537 -2.30 -17.95 -16.43
C GLY A 537 -1.20 -18.93 -16.81
N ARG A 538 -0.69 -18.91 -18.06
CA ARG A 538 0.31 -19.84 -18.55
C ARG A 538 1.70 -19.22 -18.55
N ILE A 539 2.69 -20.07 -18.28
CA ILE A 539 4.11 -19.80 -18.52
C ILE A 539 4.55 -20.80 -19.59
N VAL A 540 5.05 -20.28 -20.71
CA VAL A 540 5.41 -21.09 -21.88
C VAL A 540 6.89 -20.94 -22.19
N GLU A 541 7.56 -22.05 -22.47
CA GLU A 541 8.95 -22.08 -22.88
C GLU A 541 9.05 -22.19 -24.42
N TRP A 542 10.00 -21.45 -24.98
CA TRP A 542 10.30 -21.36 -26.40
C TRP A 542 11.81 -21.55 -26.59
N ASP A 543 12.19 -22.11 -27.70
CA ASP A 543 13.59 -22.15 -28.11
C ASP A 543 14.08 -20.76 -28.59
N ARG A 544 15.36 -20.72 -29.06
CA ARG A 544 15.99 -19.49 -29.57
C ARG A 544 15.29 -18.91 -30.80
N GLU A 545 14.63 -19.76 -31.56
CA GLU A 545 13.92 -19.45 -32.81
C GLU A 545 12.45 -19.06 -32.54
N LEU A 546 11.99 -19.03 -31.30
CA LEU A 546 10.59 -18.86 -30.92
C LEU A 546 9.66 -19.94 -31.49
N GLU A 547 10.11 -21.19 -31.45
CA GLU A 547 9.27 -22.36 -31.59
C GLU A 547 8.95 -22.96 -30.21
N ARG A 548 7.75 -23.53 -30.03
CA ARG A 548 7.35 -24.07 -28.73
C ARG A 548 8.13 -25.34 -28.39
N THR A 549 8.78 -25.41 -27.24
CA THR A 549 9.42 -26.62 -26.73
C THR A 549 8.42 -27.68 -26.25
N GLY A 550 7.19 -27.25 -25.93
CA GLY A 550 6.16 -28.09 -25.32
C GLY A 550 6.07 -27.95 -23.81
N ASN A 551 7.03 -27.31 -23.17
CA ASN A 551 7.00 -27.07 -21.74
C ASN A 551 6.05 -25.90 -21.39
N ILE A 552 5.02 -26.21 -20.61
CA ILE A 552 4.01 -25.24 -20.15
C ILE A 552 3.74 -25.44 -18.67
N ILE A 553 3.69 -24.34 -17.92
CA ILE A 553 3.21 -24.30 -16.53
C ILE A 553 1.86 -23.58 -16.52
N GLU A 554 0.85 -24.17 -15.92
CA GLU A 554 -0.41 -23.53 -15.62
C GLU A 554 -0.36 -23.03 -14.16
N VAL A 555 -0.42 -21.71 -13.98
CA VAL A 555 -0.47 -21.08 -12.65
C VAL A 555 -1.91 -21.20 -12.14
N PRO A 556 -2.13 -21.75 -10.93
CA PRO A 556 -3.47 -21.85 -10.36
C PRO A 556 -4.16 -20.49 -10.29
N GLU A 557 -5.43 -20.41 -10.68
CA GLU A 557 -6.23 -19.17 -10.78
C GLU A 557 -6.25 -18.36 -9.48
N GLN A 558 -6.20 -19.03 -8.34
CA GLN A 558 -6.16 -18.40 -7.03
C GLN A 558 -4.97 -17.45 -6.85
N TYR A 559 -3.84 -17.70 -7.51
CA TYR A 559 -2.64 -16.84 -7.45
C TYR A 559 -2.61 -15.77 -8.55
N GLY A 560 -3.53 -15.84 -9.52
CA GLY A 560 -3.62 -14.90 -10.63
C GLY A 560 -2.61 -15.17 -11.77
N SER A 561 -2.58 -14.27 -12.75
CA SER A 561 -1.74 -14.45 -13.94
C SER A 561 -0.28 -14.07 -13.68
N PRO A 562 0.70 -14.76 -14.31
CA PRO A 562 2.12 -14.44 -14.22
C PRO A 562 2.39 -13.07 -14.86
N ARG A 563 2.82 -12.11 -14.06
CA ARG A 563 3.11 -10.74 -14.47
C ARG A 563 4.58 -10.48 -14.71
N VAL A 564 5.41 -11.12 -13.92
CA VAL A 564 6.86 -11.11 -14.02
C VAL A 564 7.33 -12.55 -13.90
N VAL A 565 8.20 -12.99 -14.80
CA VAL A 565 8.88 -14.28 -14.72
C VAL A 565 10.38 -14.00 -14.79
N THR A 566 11.14 -14.59 -13.88
CA THR A 566 12.60 -14.44 -13.82
C THR A 566 13.24 -15.75 -13.34
N SER A 567 14.58 -15.87 -13.49
CA SER A 567 15.31 -17.01 -12.92
C SER A 567 15.27 -17.01 -11.41
N GLY A 568 15.08 -18.18 -10.86
CA GLY A 568 15.37 -18.52 -9.47
C GLY A 568 16.74 -19.20 -9.33
N ARG A 569 16.89 -20.03 -8.28
CA ARG A 569 18.08 -20.85 -8.08
C ARG A 569 18.06 -22.08 -9.00
N GLY A 570 19.18 -22.39 -9.65
CA GLY A 570 19.28 -23.54 -10.56
C GLY A 570 18.27 -23.44 -11.71
N SER A 571 17.39 -24.42 -11.84
CA SER A 571 16.30 -24.48 -12.84
C SER A 571 14.99 -23.85 -12.36
N GLN A 572 14.96 -23.28 -11.15
CA GLN A 572 13.74 -22.68 -10.62
C GLN A 572 13.40 -21.36 -11.33
N LEU A 573 12.12 -21.08 -11.40
CA LEU A 573 11.56 -19.81 -11.84
C LEU A 573 10.93 -19.11 -10.63
N VAL A 574 11.12 -17.80 -10.56
CA VAL A 574 10.44 -16.92 -9.63
C VAL A 574 9.43 -16.10 -10.40
N VAL A 575 8.19 -16.11 -9.94
CA VAL A 575 7.05 -15.53 -10.66
C VAL A 575 6.29 -14.57 -9.77
N GLY A 576 6.24 -13.31 -10.15
CA GLY A 576 5.35 -12.32 -9.56
C GLY A 576 4.00 -12.31 -10.28
N THR A 577 2.88 -12.31 -9.56
CA THR A 577 1.55 -12.45 -10.14
C THR A 577 0.69 -11.20 -10.00
N THR A 578 -0.42 -11.16 -10.74
CA THR A 578 -1.41 -10.08 -10.70
C THR A 578 -2.24 -10.05 -9.42
N ARG A 579 -2.20 -11.11 -8.61
CA ARG A 579 -2.86 -11.19 -7.29
C ARG A 579 -1.87 -11.05 -6.13
N ASN A 580 -0.85 -10.23 -6.31
CA ASN A 580 0.12 -9.89 -5.28
C ASN A 580 0.78 -11.11 -4.62
N CYS A 581 1.04 -12.16 -5.42
CA CYS A 581 1.77 -13.34 -4.97
C CYS A 581 3.14 -13.42 -5.64
N VAL A 582 4.12 -13.93 -4.92
CA VAL A 582 5.40 -14.41 -5.46
C VAL A 582 5.40 -15.91 -5.36
N LEU A 583 5.63 -16.59 -6.48
CA LEU A 583 5.64 -18.05 -6.60
C LEU A 583 7.03 -18.52 -7.01
N GLU A 584 7.35 -19.73 -6.64
CA GLU A 584 8.57 -20.45 -7.04
C GLU A 584 8.23 -21.85 -7.55
N GLY A 585 8.87 -22.30 -8.59
CA GLY A 585 8.66 -23.62 -9.17
C GLY A 585 9.53 -23.89 -10.40
N THR A 586 9.29 -25.00 -11.07
CA THR A 586 9.98 -25.39 -12.33
C THR A 586 8.98 -25.95 -13.32
N PHE A 587 9.39 -26.24 -14.54
CA PHE A 587 8.53 -26.94 -15.52
C PHE A 587 8.18 -28.37 -15.09
N THR A 588 8.93 -28.96 -14.16
CA THR A 588 8.70 -30.32 -13.63
C THR A 588 8.02 -30.36 -12.28
N PHE A 589 8.09 -29.27 -11.51
CA PHE A 589 7.46 -29.14 -10.19
C PHE A 589 6.47 -27.98 -10.16
N PRO A 590 5.32 -28.14 -9.49
CA PRO A 590 4.28 -27.12 -9.46
C PRO A 590 4.75 -25.83 -8.79
N MET A 591 4.15 -24.70 -9.21
CA MET A 591 4.37 -23.41 -8.58
C MET A 591 3.85 -23.40 -7.14
N ARG A 592 4.69 -22.98 -6.20
CA ARG A 592 4.37 -22.82 -4.76
C ARG A 592 4.42 -21.36 -4.38
N PRO A 593 3.49 -20.89 -3.53
CA PRO A 593 3.55 -19.52 -3.03
C PRO A 593 4.71 -19.36 -2.05
N VAL A 594 5.52 -18.34 -2.27
CA VAL A 594 6.61 -17.89 -1.42
C VAL A 594 6.18 -16.68 -0.59
N MET A 595 5.42 -15.79 -1.21
CA MET A 595 4.82 -14.64 -0.58
C MET A 595 3.41 -14.41 -1.12
N GLN A 596 2.48 -14.11 -0.23
CA GLN A 596 1.10 -13.76 -0.58
C GLN A 596 0.71 -12.48 0.16
N GLY A 597 -0.28 -11.77 -0.37
CA GLY A 597 -0.80 -10.55 0.23
C GLY A 597 -2.17 -10.18 -0.31
N HIS A 598 -2.76 -9.19 0.31
CA HIS A 598 -4.02 -8.59 -0.15
C HIS A 598 -3.87 -7.88 -1.49
N THR A 599 -4.95 -7.80 -2.24
CA THR A 599 -4.96 -7.17 -3.57
C THR A 599 -5.73 -5.86 -3.63
N GLU A 600 -6.52 -5.56 -2.63
CA GLU A 600 -7.30 -4.32 -2.48
C GLU A 600 -7.11 -3.73 -1.08
N GLU A 601 -7.70 -2.57 -0.81
CA GLU A 601 -7.54 -1.84 0.45
C GLU A 601 -7.83 -2.70 1.68
N LEU A 602 -6.92 -2.62 2.66
CA LEU A 602 -7.04 -3.29 3.95
C LEU A 602 -7.71 -2.39 4.99
N TRP A 603 -8.65 -2.95 5.74
CA TRP A 603 -9.33 -2.23 6.80
C TRP A 603 -9.36 -3.00 8.11
N ALA A 604 -9.70 -4.27 8.04
CA ALA A 604 -9.86 -5.11 9.22
C ALA A 604 -8.53 -5.74 9.65
N LEU A 605 -8.20 -5.55 10.91
CA LEU A 605 -7.11 -6.23 11.62
C LEU A 605 -7.61 -6.60 13.01
N THR A 606 -7.42 -7.84 13.42
CA THR A 606 -7.65 -8.27 14.79
C THR A 606 -6.61 -9.32 15.21
N PRO A 607 -5.78 -9.02 16.23
CA PRO A 607 -4.89 -10.01 16.85
C PRO A 607 -5.71 -11.08 17.58
N HIS A 608 -5.23 -12.32 17.57
CA HIS A 608 -5.82 -13.41 18.34
C HIS A 608 -5.55 -13.22 19.85
N PRO A 609 -6.56 -13.42 20.73
CA PRO A 609 -6.40 -13.11 22.15
C PRO A 609 -5.45 -14.03 22.94
N GLY A 610 -5.08 -15.19 22.41
CA GLY A 610 -4.23 -16.16 23.11
C GLY A 610 -3.15 -16.83 22.27
N HIS A 611 -3.11 -16.59 20.94
CA HIS A 611 -2.13 -17.21 20.05
C HIS A 611 -1.31 -16.14 19.31
N HIS A 612 -0.13 -16.53 18.85
CA HIS A 612 0.73 -15.71 17.98
C HIS A 612 0.18 -15.66 16.55
N GLN A 613 -1.07 -15.25 16.45
CA GLN A 613 -1.82 -15.16 15.20
C GLN A 613 -2.57 -13.85 15.12
N PHE A 614 -2.91 -13.45 13.90
CA PHE A 614 -3.77 -12.31 13.64
C PHE A 614 -4.56 -12.53 12.36
N LEU A 615 -5.75 -11.93 12.28
CA LEU A 615 -6.59 -11.96 11.10
C LEU A 615 -6.57 -10.59 10.42
N THR A 616 -6.48 -10.61 9.08
CA THR A 616 -6.69 -9.43 8.23
C THR A 616 -7.78 -9.69 7.22
N ALA A 617 -8.55 -8.67 6.89
CA ALA A 617 -9.53 -8.72 5.81
C ALA A 617 -9.70 -7.34 5.15
N GLY A 618 -10.05 -7.32 3.87
CA GLY A 618 -10.12 -6.08 3.11
C GLY A 618 -11.14 -6.09 1.98
N TYR A 619 -11.00 -5.14 1.08
CA TYR A 619 -11.92 -4.96 -0.05
C TYR A 619 -11.74 -6.03 -1.14
N ASP A 620 -10.68 -6.82 -1.10
CA ASP A 620 -10.52 -8.00 -1.94
C ASP A 620 -11.43 -9.18 -1.55
N ARG A 621 -12.22 -9.03 -0.48
CA ARG A 621 -13.17 -10.00 0.08
C ARG A 621 -12.51 -11.24 0.69
N ILE A 622 -11.19 -11.22 0.81
CA ILE A 622 -10.44 -12.33 1.37
C ILE A 622 -10.11 -12.03 2.83
N CYS A 623 -10.37 -13.02 3.69
CA CYS A 623 -9.85 -13.05 5.04
C CYS A 623 -8.64 -13.98 5.09
N TYR A 624 -7.56 -13.50 5.71
CA TYR A 624 -6.37 -14.29 5.98
C TYR A 624 -6.14 -14.40 7.49
N LEU A 625 -5.97 -15.61 8.00
CA LEU A 625 -5.38 -15.84 9.31
C LEU A 625 -3.89 -16.11 9.13
N TRP A 626 -3.07 -15.32 9.81
CA TRP A 626 -1.62 -15.35 9.73
C TRP A 626 -1.01 -15.91 11.01
N ASP A 627 0.04 -16.70 10.87
CA ASP A 627 0.93 -17.09 11.97
C ASP A 627 2.14 -16.16 11.99
N THR A 628 2.37 -15.52 13.14
CA THR A 628 3.43 -14.51 13.29
C THR A 628 4.81 -15.12 13.50
N MET A 629 4.88 -16.38 13.87
CA MET A 629 6.15 -17.10 14.10
C MET A 629 6.61 -17.82 12.83
N ALA A 630 5.69 -18.49 12.16
CA ALA A 630 5.95 -19.15 10.87
C ALA A 630 5.92 -18.17 9.68
N HIS A 631 5.40 -16.95 9.85
CA HIS A 631 5.22 -15.94 8.83
C HIS A 631 4.40 -16.42 7.62
N THR A 632 3.45 -17.31 7.85
CA THR A 632 2.65 -17.97 6.82
C THR A 632 1.16 -17.74 7.04
N ILE A 633 0.40 -17.97 5.97
CA ILE A 633 -1.06 -18.02 6.04
C ILE A 633 -1.47 -19.37 6.62
N VAL A 634 -2.15 -19.35 7.77
CA VAL A 634 -2.77 -20.56 8.35
C VAL A 634 -3.93 -21.01 7.47
N TRP A 635 -4.80 -20.06 7.11
CA TRP A 635 -5.87 -20.24 6.16
C TRP A 635 -6.32 -18.94 5.51
N SER A 636 -7.02 -19.08 4.38
CA SER A 636 -7.71 -17.97 3.71
C SER A 636 -9.14 -18.35 3.36
N LYS A 637 -10.03 -17.34 3.32
CA LYS A 637 -11.44 -17.53 2.93
C LYS A 637 -11.97 -16.30 2.20
N ASP A 638 -12.62 -16.52 1.05
CA ASP A 638 -13.45 -15.51 0.37
C ASP A 638 -14.80 -15.45 1.07
N ILE A 639 -15.15 -14.30 1.65
CA ILE A 639 -16.44 -14.03 2.31
C ILE A 639 -17.48 -13.45 1.35
N GLY A 640 -17.12 -13.19 0.11
CA GLY A 640 -18.01 -12.68 -0.94
C GLY A 640 -18.32 -11.18 -0.88
N GLU A 641 -17.95 -10.47 0.20
CA GLU A 641 -18.21 -9.05 0.42
C GLU A 641 -16.94 -8.32 0.89
N HIS A 642 -16.90 -6.99 0.68
CA HIS A 642 -15.80 -6.16 1.16
C HIS A 642 -15.81 -6.05 2.68
N ALA A 643 -14.75 -6.52 3.34
CA ALA A 643 -14.59 -6.43 4.78
C ALA A 643 -14.14 -5.03 5.20
N GLN A 644 -14.70 -4.55 6.34
CA GLN A 644 -14.39 -3.26 6.92
C GLN A 644 -13.80 -3.36 8.34
N SER A 645 -14.26 -4.32 9.12
CA SER A 645 -13.85 -4.52 10.51
C SER A 645 -13.85 -5.99 10.89
N ALA A 646 -13.08 -6.36 11.91
CA ALA A 646 -13.07 -7.71 12.46
C ALA A 646 -12.82 -7.70 13.97
N ALA A 647 -13.31 -8.72 14.67
CA ALA A 647 -13.01 -8.95 16.08
C ALA A 647 -13.05 -10.45 16.40
N PHE A 648 -12.07 -10.92 17.18
CA PHE A 648 -12.13 -12.23 17.82
C PHE A 648 -13.00 -12.20 19.07
N SER A 649 -13.71 -13.28 19.34
CA SER A 649 -14.30 -13.53 20.66
C SER A 649 -13.21 -13.61 21.74
N SER A 650 -13.58 -13.41 22.99
CA SER A 650 -12.61 -13.38 24.12
C SER A 650 -11.86 -14.73 24.30
N ASN A 651 -12.46 -15.86 23.89
CA ASN A 651 -11.82 -17.18 23.89
C ASN A 651 -11.02 -17.49 22.60
N GLY A 652 -11.13 -16.63 21.55
CA GLY A 652 -10.43 -16.81 20.27
C GLY A 652 -11.06 -17.82 19.30
N GLU A 653 -12.11 -18.53 19.68
CA GLU A 653 -12.72 -19.58 18.84
C GLU A 653 -13.57 -19.03 17.70
N ILE A 654 -14.14 -17.84 17.88
CA ILE A 654 -15.02 -17.19 16.91
C ILE A 654 -14.40 -15.89 16.42
N VAL A 655 -14.52 -15.65 15.14
CA VAL A 655 -14.18 -14.35 14.53
C VAL A 655 -15.43 -13.75 13.88
N ILE A 656 -15.65 -12.48 14.12
CA ILE A 656 -16.71 -11.70 13.49
C ILE A 656 -16.09 -10.76 12.48
N ILE A 657 -16.71 -10.66 11.30
CA ILE A 657 -16.25 -9.82 10.21
C ILE A 657 -17.39 -8.91 9.78
N GLY A 658 -17.21 -7.61 9.92
CA GLY A 658 -18.14 -6.57 9.47
C GLY A 658 -17.82 -6.13 8.05
N THR A 659 -18.86 -5.88 7.24
CA THR A 659 -18.75 -5.55 5.83
C THR A 659 -19.21 -4.14 5.52
N THR A 660 -18.90 -3.68 4.32
CA THR A 660 -19.34 -2.39 3.79
C THR A 660 -20.82 -2.36 3.45
N SER A 661 -21.51 -3.49 3.38
CA SER A 661 -22.95 -3.60 3.09
C SER A 661 -23.85 -3.55 4.33
N GLY A 662 -23.27 -3.36 5.53
CA GLY A 662 -24.01 -3.39 6.80
C GLY A 662 -24.25 -4.78 7.34
N ARG A 663 -23.70 -5.81 6.71
CA ARG A 663 -23.73 -7.19 7.20
C ARG A 663 -22.50 -7.48 8.06
N TRP A 664 -22.65 -8.41 8.97
CA TRP A 664 -21.53 -9.00 9.66
C TRP A 664 -21.72 -10.51 9.80
N PHE A 665 -20.61 -11.21 9.68
CA PHE A 665 -20.54 -12.67 9.64
C PHE A 665 -19.94 -13.21 10.92
N VAL A 666 -20.46 -14.32 11.41
CA VAL A 666 -19.93 -15.08 12.53
C VAL A 666 -19.31 -16.35 11.99
N MET A 667 -18.04 -16.53 12.22
CA MET A 667 -17.26 -17.62 11.63
C MET A 667 -16.40 -18.29 12.70
N ASP A 668 -16.26 -19.59 12.62
CA ASP A 668 -15.32 -20.37 13.41
C ASP A 668 -13.89 -20.06 12.98
N ALA A 669 -13.03 -19.76 13.94
CA ALA A 669 -11.66 -19.31 13.67
C ALA A 669 -10.73 -20.43 13.17
N GLU A 670 -11.03 -21.69 13.49
CA GLU A 670 -10.24 -22.86 13.10
C GLU A 670 -10.78 -23.51 11.83
N THR A 671 -12.08 -23.86 11.84
CA THR A 671 -12.72 -24.61 10.76
C THR A 671 -13.15 -23.71 9.59
N ARG A 672 -13.24 -22.40 9.80
CA ARG A 672 -13.72 -21.40 8.83
C ARG A 672 -15.20 -21.59 8.48
N GLU A 673 -15.96 -22.36 9.26
CA GLU A 673 -17.38 -22.53 9.04
C GLU A 673 -18.13 -21.25 9.41
N MET A 674 -19.05 -20.83 8.56
CA MET A 674 -19.90 -19.67 8.81
C MET A 674 -21.15 -20.10 9.56
N TYR A 675 -21.26 -19.68 10.83
CA TYR A 675 -22.40 -20.05 11.67
C TYR A 675 -23.64 -19.21 11.43
N SER A 676 -23.45 -17.89 11.28
CA SER A 676 -24.57 -16.97 11.08
C SER A 676 -24.13 -15.70 10.38
N GLN A 677 -25.11 -14.98 9.82
CA GLN A 677 -24.97 -13.64 9.32
C GLN A 677 -26.06 -12.74 9.90
N HIS A 678 -25.69 -11.51 10.17
CA HIS A 678 -26.58 -10.50 10.71
C HIS A 678 -26.53 -9.23 9.87
N GLN A 679 -27.54 -8.37 9.96
CA GLN A 679 -27.59 -7.10 9.26
C GLN A 679 -28.30 -6.05 10.11
N ASP A 680 -27.66 -4.90 10.32
CA ASP A 680 -28.16 -3.78 11.11
C ASP A 680 -28.34 -2.52 10.26
N GLY A 681 -28.73 -2.66 9.04
CA GLY A 681 -28.85 -1.57 8.09
C GLY A 681 -28.08 -1.86 6.81
N ASN A 682 -27.82 -0.81 6.01
CA ASN A 682 -27.11 -0.94 4.74
C ASN A 682 -25.78 -0.17 4.72
N GLU A 683 -25.43 0.44 5.86
CA GLU A 683 -24.20 1.23 5.98
C GLU A 683 -23.05 0.39 6.54
N PRO A 684 -21.78 0.68 6.16
CA PRO A 684 -20.62 -0.07 6.61
C PRO A 684 -20.52 -0.25 8.13
N ILE A 685 -20.12 -1.45 8.55
CA ILE A 685 -19.79 -1.76 9.94
C ILE A 685 -18.35 -1.35 10.21
N GLN A 686 -18.18 -0.19 10.83
CA GLN A 686 -16.87 0.44 11.02
C GLN A 686 -16.04 -0.22 12.12
N VAL A 687 -16.68 -0.65 13.20
CA VAL A 687 -15.98 -1.21 14.35
C VAL A 687 -16.81 -2.31 15.03
N LEU A 688 -16.12 -3.35 15.43
CA LEU A 688 -16.65 -4.50 16.19
C LEU A 688 -15.82 -4.68 17.46
N LYS A 689 -16.45 -4.81 18.62
CA LYS A 689 -15.76 -5.04 19.89
C LYS A 689 -16.56 -5.95 20.80
N PHE A 690 -15.95 -7.04 21.25
CA PHE A 690 -16.49 -7.82 22.36
C PHE A 690 -16.24 -7.12 23.70
N SER A 691 -17.14 -7.30 24.64
CA SER A 691 -16.92 -6.90 26.03
C SER A 691 -15.84 -7.81 26.67
N PRO A 692 -15.10 -7.30 27.67
CA PRO A 692 -14.08 -8.11 28.36
C PRO A 692 -14.59 -9.43 28.94
N ASN A 693 -15.83 -9.44 29.45
CA ASN A 693 -16.47 -10.65 29.97
C ASN A 693 -17.03 -11.59 28.89
N GLY A 694 -16.93 -11.24 27.60
CA GLY A 694 -17.41 -12.03 26.47
C GLY A 694 -18.94 -12.08 26.31
N GLN A 695 -19.71 -11.42 27.19
CA GLN A 695 -21.19 -11.52 27.20
C GLN A 695 -21.87 -10.57 26.20
N TYR A 696 -21.14 -9.57 25.71
CA TYR A 696 -21.70 -8.57 24.82
C TYR A 696 -20.80 -8.34 23.60
N LEU A 697 -21.47 -7.97 22.50
CA LEU A 697 -20.82 -7.47 21.30
C LEU A 697 -21.38 -6.07 20.98
N SER A 698 -20.49 -5.10 20.76
CA SER A 698 -20.85 -3.80 20.22
C SER A 698 -20.48 -3.68 18.75
N VAL A 699 -21.41 -3.18 17.94
CA VAL A 699 -21.31 -3.02 16.48
C VAL A 699 -21.51 -1.55 16.17
N GLY A 700 -20.42 -0.84 15.82
CA GLY A 700 -20.48 0.57 15.42
C GLY A 700 -20.63 0.69 13.91
N SER A 701 -21.65 1.41 13.47
CA SER A 701 -22.04 1.51 12.08
C SER A 701 -21.88 2.94 11.55
N ARG A 702 -21.73 3.04 10.24
CA ARG A 702 -21.71 4.32 9.52
C ARG A 702 -23.07 5.02 9.48
N ASP A 703 -24.13 4.36 9.94
CA ASP A 703 -25.45 4.94 10.14
C ASP A 703 -25.59 5.74 11.45
N ASN A 704 -24.47 6.07 12.11
CA ASN A 704 -24.36 6.85 13.34
C ASN A 704 -24.84 6.14 14.60
N ASN A 705 -25.08 4.82 14.54
CA ASN A 705 -25.59 4.04 15.66
C ASN A 705 -24.55 3.02 16.15
N ILE A 706 -24.68 2.66 17.43
CA ILE A 706 -24.01 1.51 18.01
C ILE A 706 -25.08 0.48 18.36
N TYR A 707 -24.98 -0.72 17.82
CA TYR A 707 -25.85 -1.83 18.14
C TYR A 707 -25.19 -2.71 19.18
N VAL A 708 -25.94 -3.10 20.22
CA VAL A 708 -25.44 -3.95 21.31
C VAL A 708 -26.18 -5.27 21.27
N TYR A 709 -25.41 -6.35 21.30
CA TYR A 709 -25.90 -7.72 21.29
C TYR A 709 -25.45 -8.45 22.54
N GLN A 710 -26.35 -9.27 23.08
CA GLN A 710 -26.01 -10.31 24.04
C GLN A 710 -25.45 -11.51 23.28
N VAL A 711 -24.36 -12.04 23.76
CA VAL A 711 -23.61 -13.16 23.16
C VAL A 711 -23.87 -14.41 24.02
N SER A 712 -24.13 -15.55 23.39
CA SER A 712 -24.22 -16.84 24.10
C SER A 712 -22.87 -17.32 24.59
N GLU A 713 -22.82 -18.23 25.59
CA GLU A 713 -21.54 -18.75 26.15
C GLU A 713 -20.67 -19.42 25.10
N ASP A 714 -21.24 -20.05 24.09
CA ASP A 714 -20.56 -20.65 22.95
C ASP A 714 -20.17 -19.64 21.84
N CYS A 715 -20.40 -18.33 22.05
CA CYS A 715 -20.17 -17.24 21.10
C CYS A 715 -20.83 -17.43 19.71
N ARG A 716 -21.82 -18.31 19.56
CA ARG A 716 -22.46 -18.64 18.28
C ARG A 716 -23.80 -17.98 18.05
N LYS A 717 -24.48 -17.49 19.11
CA LYS A 717 -25.78 -16.83 19.04
C LYS A 717 -25.70 -15.41 19.54
N TYR A 718 -26.33 -14.49 18.80
CA TYR A 718 -26.30 -13.05 19.06
C TYR A 718 -27.75 -12.55 19.14
N THR A 719 -28.12 -12.00 20.29
CA THR A 719 -29.46 -11.45 20.51
C THR A 719 -29.35 -9.94 20.71
N ARG A 720 -29.97 -9.17 19.84
CA ARG A 720 -29.89 -7.71 19.91
C ARG A 720 -30.60 -7.21 21.17
N ILE A 721 -29.87 -6.47 22.02
CA ILE A 721 -30.40 -5.80 23.21
C ILE A 721 -31.02 -4.47 22.81
N GLY A 722 -30.32 -3.68 22.03
CA GLY A 722 -30.77 -2.34 21.65
C GLY A 722 -29.84 -1.60 20.70
N ARG A 723 -30.06 -0.30 20.61
CA ARG A 723 -29.35 0.64 19.77
C ARG A 723 -29.04 1.91 20.55
N CYS A 724 -27.79 2.31 20.63
CA CYS A 724 -27.35 3.57 21.19
C CYS A 724 -27.43 4.65 20.09
N GLN A 725 -28.16 5.73 20.34
CA GLN A 725 -28.40 6.85 19.42
C GLN A 725 -27.97 8.15 20.06
N GLY A 726 -27.17 8.97 19.39
CA GLY A 726 -26.70 10.26 19.90
C GLY A 726 -25.62 10.91 19.05
N HIS A 727 -24.78 10.13 18.37
CA HIS A 727 -23.80 10.69 17.45
C HIS A 727 -24.46 11.35 16.23
N ALA A 728 -23.93 12.49 15.83
CA ALA A 728 -24.37 13.24 14.64
C ALA A 728 -23.68 12.77 13.35
N SER A 729 -22.66 11.91 13.47
CA SER A 729 -21.92 11.34 12.35
C SER A 729 -21.60 9.86 12.64
N PHE A 730 -20.98 9.19 11.66
CA PHE A 730 -20.65 7.76 11.75
C PHE A 730 -19.71 7.44 12.90
N VAL A 731 -19.95 6.29 13.54
CA VAL A 731 -19.13 5.78 14.65
C VAL A 731 -17.81 5.29 14.11
N THR A 732 -16.68 5.77 14.66
CA THR A 732 -15.33 5.39 14.23
C THR A 732 -14.67 4.37 15.16
N HIS A 733 -14.77 4.58 16.47
CA HIS A 733 -14.09 3.76 17.46
C HIS A 733 -14.98 3.48 18.66
N LEU A 734 -14.73 2.35 19.31
CA LEU A 734 -15.44 1.87 20.50
C LEU A 734 -14.45 1.27 21.50
N ASP A 735 -14.64 1.55 22.79
CA ASP A 735 -13.99 0.82 23.89
C ASP A 735 -15.02 0.45 24.95
N TRP A 736 -14.85 -0.74 25.52
CA TRP A 736 -15.58 -1.20 26.69
C TRP A 736 -14.88 -0.83 27.97
N SER A 737 -15.67 -0.54 29.03
CA SER A 737 -15.12 -0.50 30.39
C SER A 737 -14.64 -1.89 30.84
N ALA A 738 -13.66 -1.93 31.75
CA ALA A 738 -13.10 -3.20 32.23
C ALA A 738 -14.15 -4.10 32.91
N ASP A 739 -15.19 -3.49 33.53
CA ASP A 739 -16.34 -4.18 34.13
C ASP A 739 -17.47 -4.55 33.14
N SER A 740 -17.28 -4.24 31.85
CA SER A 740 -18.24 -4.53 30.76
C SER A 740 -19.61 -3.84 30.90
N GLN A 741 -19.72 -2.77 31.72
CA GLN A 741 -21.00 -2.06 31.92
C GLN A 741 -21.18 -0.86 30.98
N PHE A 742 -20.06 -0.23 30.61
CA PHE A 742 -20.08 1.01 29.85
C PHE A 742 -19.36 0.88 28.52
N LEU A 743 -19.76 1.72 27.57
CA LEU A 743 -19.07 1.95 26.31
C LEU A 743 -18.65 3.41 26.21
N GLN A 744 -17.48 3.68 25.63
CA GLN A 744 -17.14 4.98 25.08
C GLN A 744 -17.01 4.87 23.56
N SER A 745 -17.34 5.95 22.88
CA SER A 745 -17.31 5.97 21.41
C SER A 745 -16.82 7.29 20.86
N ASN A 746 -16.04 7.23 19.77
CA ASN A 746 -15.76 8.36 18.92
C ASN A 746 -16.54 8.27 17.62
N SER A 747 -16.72 9.40 16.97
CA SER A 747 -17.45 9.52 15.72
C SER A 747 -16.83 10.62 14.85
N GLY A 748 -17.18 10.66 13.57
CA GLY A 748 -16.79 11.71 12.63
C GLY A 748 -17.33 13.11 12.98
N ASP A 749 -18.13 13.26 14.05
CA ASP A 749 -18.53 14.54 14.64
C ASP A 749 -17.49 15.13 15.60
N TYR A 750 -16.40 14.40 15.89
CA TYR A 750 -15.35 14.70 16.86
C TYR A 750 -15.83 14.75 18.31
N GLU A 751 -16.88 13.99 18.63
CA GLU A 751 -17.39 13.87 19.99
C GLU A 751 -16.92 12.56 20.64
N LEU A 752 -16.83 12.61 21.97
CA LEU A 752 -16.63 11.46 22.84
C LEU A 752 -17.92 11.27 23.64
N LEU A 753 -18.66 10.20 23.35
CA LEU A 753 -19.90 9.88 24.03
C LEU A 753 -19.76 8.60 24.85
N TYR A 754 -20.53 8.54 25.94
CA TYR A 754 -20.55 7.41 26.87
C TYR A 754 -21.94 6.80 26.94
N TRP A 755 -21.99 5.48 27.10
CA TRP A 755 -23.23 4.72 27.08
C TRP A 755 -23.29 3.69 28.21
N ASN A 756 -24.46 3.52 28.81
CA ASN A 756 -24.76 2.30 29.57
C ASN A 756 -25.11 1.22 28.56
N ALA A 757 -24.29 0.17 28.48
CA ALA A 757 -24.37 -0.84 27.44
C ALA A 757 -25.63 -1.71 27.57
N GLY A 758 -26.01 -2.12 28.79
CA GLY A 758 -27.17 -2.97 29.01
C GLY A 758 -28.49 -2.27 28.73
N LEU A 759 -28.52 -0.93 28.87
CA LEU A 759 -29.72 -0.12 28.63
C LEU A 759 -29.69 0.58 27.25
N CYS A 760 -28.58 0.57 26.56
CA CYS A 760 -28.33 1.30 25.30
C CYS A 760 -28.70 2.79 25.42
N ARG A 761 -28.34 3.42 26.55
CA ARG A 761 -28.66 4.83 26.83
C ARG A 761 -27.41 5.65 27.02
N GLN A 762 -27.40 6.84 26.45
CA GLN A 762 -26.31 7.81 26.61
C GLN A 762 -26.24 8.28 28.06
N ILE A 763 -24.99 8.38 28.58
CA ILE A 763 -24.69 8.97 29.86
C ILE A 763 -24.41 10.46 29.61
N VAL A 764 -25.36 11.31 29.97
CA VAL A 764 -25.31 12.75 29.72
C VAL A 764 -24.32 13.43 30.68
N GLN A 765 -24.22 12.92 31.91
CA GLN A 765 -23.30 13.47 32.95
C GLN A 765 -21.91 12.84 32.81
N THR A 766 -21.15 13.28 31.80
CA THR A 766 -19.87 12.71 31.39
C THR A 766 -18.78 12.76 32.45
N SER A 767 -18.89 13.66 33.45
CA SER A 767 -17.98 13.74 34.60
C SER A 767 -17.95 12.47 35.45
N GLN A 768 -19.04 11.67 35.44
CA GLN A 768 -19.10 10.39 36.16
C GLN A 768 -18.20 9.30 35.54
N MET A 769 -17.78 9.48 34.28
CA MET A 769 -16.96 8.52 33.58
C MET A 769 -15.46 8.77 33.72
N ARG A 770 -15.05 9.81 34.52
CA ARG A 770 -13.64 10.21 34.65
C ARG A 770 -12.72 9.14 35.24
N ASP A 771 -13.26 8.32 36.16
CA ASP A 771 -12.52 7.31 36.92
C ASP A 771 -12.83 5.88 36.45
N VAL A 772 -13.57 5.74 35.34
CA VAL A 772 -13.84 4.43 34.72
C VAL A 772 -12.60 3.90 34.05
N GLU A 773 -12.24 2.67 34.40
CA GLU A 773 -11.15 1.95 33.73
C GLU A 773 -11.62 1.38 32.41
N TRP A 774 -10.90 1.68 31.33
CA TRP A 774 -11.22 1.20 30.00
C TRP A 774 -10.33 -0.01 29.66
N ALA A 775 -10.96 -1.09 29.18
CA ALA A 775 -10.27 -2.33 28.83
C ALA A 775 -9.29 -2.15 27.67
N SER A 776 -9.63 -1.27 26.72
CA SER A 776 -8.77 -0.90 25.59
C SER A 776 -8.74 0.63 25.44
N ASN A 777 -7.77 1.13 24.65
CA ASN A 777 -7.71 2.51 24.22
C ASN A 777 -7.63 2.50 22.70
N SER A 778 -8.73 2.18 22.02
CA SER A 778 -8.86 2.26 20.57
C SER A 778 -9.52 3.57 20.13
N CYS A 779 -10.27 4.22 21.03
CA CYS A 779 -10.78 5.57 20.83
C CYS A 779 -9.64 6.58 20.79
N THR A 780 -9.50 7.28 19.67
CA THR A 780 -8.41 8.24 19.42
C THR A 780 -8.63 9.59 20.14
N LEU A 781 -9.86 9.90 20.52
CA LEU A 781 -10.25 11.16 21.16
C LEU A 781 -10.69 10.91 22.62
N THR A 782 -9.73 10.62 23.49
CA THR A 782 -9.95 10.41 24.94
C THR A 782 -8.91 11.18 25.76
N PHE A 783 -9.06 11.23 27.08
CA PHE A 783 -8.04 11.79 27.97
C PHE A 783 -6.70 11.02 27.86
N ALA A 784 -6.76 9.69 27.77
CA ALA A 784 -5.58 8.84 27.68
C ALA A 784 -4.82 8.95 26.33
N THR A 785 -5.44 9.53 25.31
CA THR A 785 -4.90 9.70 23.96
C THR A 785 -4.74 11.16 23.53
N LEU A 786 -4.92 12.12 24.45
CA LEU A 786 -4.84 13.56 24.16
C LEU A 786 -3.52 13.95 23.48
N GLY A 787 -2.42 13.36 23.91
CA GLY A 787 -1.07 13.71 23.46
C GLY A 787 -0.66 13.11 22.10
N ILE A 788 -1.48 12.25 21.48
CA ILE A 788 -1.17 11.68 20.17
C ILE A 788 -1.39 12.67 19.03
N TRP A 789 -2.15 13.75 19.27
CA TRP A 789 -2.55 14.72 18.27
C TRP A 789 -1.48 15.78 18.07
N PRO A 790 -0.92 15.93 16.84
CA PRO A 790 -0.02 17.03 16.51
C PRO A 790 -0.70 18.39 16.63
N GLU A 791 0.08 19.44 16.78
CA GLU A 791 -0.45 20.80 16.79
C GLU A 791 -1.05 21.16 15.43
N GLY A 792 -2.30 21.60 15.45
CA GLY A 792 -3.03 21.94 14.22
C GLY A 792 -3.60 20.73 13.47
N ALA A 793 -3.55 19.55 14.09
CA ALA A 793 -4.11 18.33 13.52
C ALA A 793 -5.61 18.46 13.22
N ASP A 794 -6.01 17.78 12.17
CA ASP A 794 -7.38 17.46 11.90
C ASP A 794 -7.79 16.25 12.73
N GLY A 795 -9.02 16.19 13.20
CA GLY A 795 -9.53 15.04 13.97
C GLY A 795 -9.61 13.73 13.16
N THR A 796 -9.17 13.74 11.89
CA THR A 796 -9.07 12.58 11.00
C THR A 796 -7.63 12.17 10.72
N ASP A 797 -6.62 12.94 11.17
CA ASP A 797 -5.21 12.65 10.87
C ASP A 797 -4.69 11.37 11.54
N VAL A 798 -5.29 10.97 12.67
CA VAL A 798 -4.98 9.72 13.37
C VAL A 798 -6.13 8.73 13.17
N ASN A 799 -5.89 7.69 12.39
CA ASN A 799 -6.92 6.71 12.03
C ASN A 799 -7.18 5.66 13.08
N THR A 800 -6.16 5.29 13.83
CA THR A 800 -6.23 4.14 14.73
C THR A 800 -5.24 4.28 15.87
N CYS A 801 -5.60 3.73 17.02
CA CYS A 801 -4.66 3.54 18.13
C CYS A 801 -4.95 2.22 18.85
N ALA A 802 -3.93 1.67 19.49
CA ALA A 802 -4.02 0.48 20.31
C ALA A 802 -3.10 0.58 21.53
N LYS A 803 -3.66 0.32 22.70
CA LYS A 803 -2.92 0.16 23.93
C LYS A 803 -2.36 -1.27 24.02
N ALA A 804 -1.11 -1.40 24.40
CA ALA A 804 -0.52 -2.68 24.75
C ALA A 804 -1.14 -3.27 26.02
N ASN A 805 -1.18 -4.58 26.15
CA ASN A 805 -1.84 -5.25 27.26
C ASN A 805 -1.11 -5.02 28.59
N ASN A 806 0.23 -5.11 28.59
CA ASN A 806 1.04 -5.10 29.82
C ASN A 806 2.20 -4.11 29.80
N SER A 807 2.69 -3.72 28.62
CA SER A 807 3.96 -3.01 28.46
C SER A 807 3.89 -1.48 28.65
N GLY A 808 2.69 -0.94 28.92
CA GLY A 808 2.52 0.51 29.11
C GLY A 808 2.81 1.33 27.83
N LEU A 809 2.51 0.77 26.67
CA LEU A 809 2.71 1.39 25.37
C LEU A 809 1.38 1.73 24.71
N LEU A 810 1.41 2.72 23.84
CA LEU A 810 0.31 3.08 22.94
C LEU A 810 0.88 3.25 21.53
N ALA A 811 0.37 2.51 20.57
CA ALA A 811 0.72 2.64 19.16
C ALA A 811 -0.39 3.39 18.41
N THR A 812 -0.01 4.19 17.41
CA THR A 812 -0.97 4.88 16.52
C THR A 812 -0.59 4.70 15.07
N GLY A 813 -1.59 4.76 14.20
CA GLY A 813 -1.44 4.83 12.75
C GLY A 813 -2.12 6.08 12.21
N ASP A 814 -1.44 6.79 11.30
CA ASP A 814 -1.91 8.06 10.76
C ASP A 814 -2.19 8.02 9.24
N ASP A 815 -2.80 9.09 8.72
CA ASP A 815 -3.12 9.27 7.29
C ASP A 815 -1.88 9.37 6.40
N PHE A 816 -0.71 9.64 7.00
CA PHE A 816 0.55 9.86 6.28
C PHE A 816 1.45 8.63 6.21
N GLY A 817 0.92 7.46 6.59
CA GLY A 817 1.65 6.19 6.57
C GLY A 817 2.64 6.03 7.72
N LYS A 818 2.49 6.82 8.80
CA LYS A 818 3.38 6.75 9.96
C LYS A 818 2.78 5.91 11.07
N VAL A 819 3.61 5.09 11.64
CA VAL A 819 3.34 4.37 12.89
C VAL A 819 4.10 5.07 14.00
N LYS A 820 3.40 5.48 15.06
CA LYS A 820 4.02 6.16 16.20
C LYS A 820 3.83 5.35 17.47
N LEU A 821 4.87 5.30 18.30
CA LEU A 821 4.84 4.60 19.57
C LEU A 821 5.01 5.62 20.69
N PHE A 822 4.09 5.58 21.66
CA PHE A 822 4.04 6.45 22.84
C PHE A 822 4.09 5.63 24.13
N SER A 823 4.39 6.27 25.25
CA SER A 823 4.07 5.73 26.57
C SER A 823 2.57 5.85 26.82
N SER A 824 1.94 4.87 27.46
CA SER A 824 0.52 4.87 27.84
C SER A 824 0.36 5.18 29.34
N PRO A 825 -0.54 6.09 29.70
CA PRO A 825 -1.38 6.94 28.88
C PRO A 825 -0.62 8.12 28.26
N ALA A 826 -0.98 8.50 27.02
CA ALA A 826 -0.46 9.69 26.34
C ALA A 826 -1.37 10.90 26.62
N CYS A 827 -1.45 11.31 27.89
CA CYS A 827 -2.42 12.31 28.36
C CYS A 827 -1.89 13.75 28.38
N HIS A 828 -0.64 14.00 27.99
CA HIS A 828 -0.05 15.33 27.92
C HIS A 828 0.09 15.81 26.49
N GLN A 829 -0.19 17.08 26.23
CA GLN A 829 -0.07 17.65 24.90
C GLN A 829 1.37 17.50 24.36
N LYS A 830 1.52 17.16 23.08
CA LYS A 830 2.82 16.90 22.46
C LYS A 830 3.61 15.78 23.17
N ALA A 831 2.93 14.68 23.50
CA ALA A 831 3.60 13.52 24.07
C ALA A 831 4.75 13.04 23.16
N ARG A 832 5.88 12.71 23.78
CA ARG A 832 7.05 12.21 23.04
C ARG A 832 6.77 10.84 22.46
N CYS A 833 7.12 10.66 21.19
CA CYS A 833 6.95 9.39 20.48
C CYS A 833 8.22 8.99 19.74
N LEU A 834 8.22 7.74 19.30
CA LEU A 834 9.12 7.21 18.27
C LEU A 834 8.28 6.99 17.02
N GLU A 835 8.78 7.48 15.87
CA GLU A 835 8.08 7.44 14.58
C GLU A 835 8.75 6.45 13.64
N TYR A 836 7.93 5.67 12.93
CA TYR A 836 8.35 4.63 12.00
C TYR A 836 7.61 4.79 10.67
N GLY A 837 8.37 4.67 9.56
CA GLY A 837 7.85 4.63 8.20
C GLY A 837 7.82 3.20 7.67
N GLY A 838 7.31 3.05 6.47
CA GLY A 838 7.21 1.78 5.75
C GLY A 838 5.93 1.70 4.95
N HIS A 839 4.81 2.08 5.53
CA HIS A 839 3.57 2.30 4.79
C HIS A 839 3.67 3.54 3.88
N SER A 840 3.03 3.47 2.73
CA SER A 840 2.98 4.55 1.74
C SER A 840 1.56 5.12 1.58
N SER A 841 0.62 4.56 2.30
CA SER A 841 -0.77 5.01 2.39
C SER A 841 -1.15 5.14 3.86
N HIS A 842 -2.36 5.66 4.12
CA HIS A 842 -2.90 5.71 5.48
C HIS A 842 -2.81 4.35 6.16
N VAL A 843 -2.37 4.37 7.43
CA VAL A 843 -2.36 3.19 8.30
C VAL A 843 -3.78 3.00 8.81
N THR A 844 -4.44 1.93 8.40
CA THR A 844 -5.86 1.69 8.70
C THR A 844 -6.09 1.07 10.06
N SER A 845 -5.17 0.19 10.50
CA SER A 845 -5.30 -0.48 11.79
C SER A 845 -3.94 -0.82 12.39
N VAL A 846 -3.87 -0.82 13.72
CA VAL A 846 -2.72 -1.25 14.52
C VAL A 846 -3.20 -2.17 15.65
N GLY A 847 -2.42 -3.19 15.99
CA GLY A 847 -2.78 -4.11 17.08
C GLY A 847 -1.56 -4.81 17.66
N PHE A 848 -1.44 -4.79 18.99
CA PHE A 848 -0.45 -5.60 19.69
C PHE A 848 -0.92 -7.05 19.80
N LEU A 849 0.00 -8.01 19.73
CA LEU A 849 -0.30 -9.39 20.09
C LEU A 849 -0.60 -9.51 21.59
N HIS A 850 -1.19 -10.63 21.98
CA HIS A 850 -1.64 -10.87 23.35
C HIS A 850 -0.53 -10.73 24.42
N ASP A 851 0.72 -10.97 24.07
CA ASP A 851 1.90 -10.91 24.93
C ASP A 851 2.74 -9.62 24.76
N ASP A 852 2.26 -8.66 23.95
CA ASP A 852 2.94 -7.42 23.56
C ASP A 852 4.31 -7.61 22.87
N SER A 853 4.67 -8.82 22.48
CA SER A 853 5.97 -9.10 21.84
C SER A 853 6.08 -8.45 20.45
N ARG A 854 4.93 -8.28 19.79
CA ARG A 854 4.84 -7.74 18.44
C ARG A 854 3.68 -6.77 18.28
N LEU A 855 3.87 -5.81 17.38
CA LEU A 855 2.84 -4.95 16.85
C LEU A 855 2.59 -5.32 15.38
N ILE A 856 1.33 -5.41 14.99
CA ILE A 856 0.91 -5.58 13.60
C ILE A 856 0.29 -4.27 13.11
N THR A 857 0.62 -3.87 11.90
CA THR A 857 0.07 -2.67 11.28
C THR A 857 -0.37 -2.97 9.84
N THR A 858 -1.48 -2.37 9.41
CA THR A 858 -2.03 -2.53 8.06
C THR A 858 -2.11 -1.19 7.35
N GLY A 859 -1.67 -1.16 6.11
CA GLY A 859 -1.83 -0.01 5.24
C GLY A 859 -3.03 -0.18 4.31
N GLY A 860 -3.76 0.90 4.04
CA GLY A 860 -4.98 0.86 3.24
C GLY A 860 -4.70 0.50 1.78
N ARG A 861 -4.38 1.50 0.96
CA ARG A 861 -4.17 1.32 -0.50
C ARG A 861 -2.87 0.62 -0.86
N ASP A 862 -1.88 0.67 0.00
CA ASP A 862 -0.60 -0.01 -0.20
C ASP A 862 -0.69 -1.54 0.02
N THR A 863 -1.81 -2.00 0.59
CA THR A 863 -2.13 -3.42 0.83
C THR A 863 -1.09 -4.18 1.67
N ALA A 864 -0.19 -3.46 2.32
CA ALA A 864 0.90 -4.04 3.10
C ALA A 864 0.45 -4.36 4.53
N VAL A 865 0.90 -5.49 5.04
CA VAL A 865 0.83 -5.82 6.47
C VAL A 865 2.25 -5.88 7.00
N MET A 866 2.53 -5.16 8.08
CA MET A 866 3.87 -5.11 8.67
C MET A 866 3.86 -5.62 10.10
N GLN A 867 4.81 -6.48 10.40
CA GLN A 867 5.04 -7.05 11.73
C GLN A 867 6.28 -6.43 12.33
N TRP A 868 6.14 -5.88 13.52
CA TRP A 868 7.19 -5.19 14.26
C TRP A 868 7.47 -5.90 15.57
N VAL A 869 8.74 -6.17 15.87
CA VAL A 869 9.16 -6.61 17.21
C VAL A 869 9.20 -5.42 18.15
N VAL A 870 8.61 -5.57 19.32
CA VAL A 870 8.69 -4.61 20.42
C VAL A 870 9.90 -4.94 21.27
N SER A 871 10.89 -4.04 21.28
CA SER A 871 12.16 -4.25 22.00
C SER A 871 12.35 -3.17 23.07
N PRO A 872 12.75 -3.52 24.29
CA PRO A 872 13.04 -2.52 25.31
C PRO A 872 14.11 -1.52 24.85
N THR A 873 13.92 -0.26 25.15
CA THR A 873 14.97 0.75 25.04
C THR A 873 15.96 0.51 26.20
N SER A 874 17.21 0.15 25.88
CA SER A 874 18.24 0.05 26.93
C SER A 874 18.30 1.36 27.71
N PRO A 875 18.32 1.35 29.04
CA PRO A 875 18.42 2.59 29.80
C PRO A 875 19.69 3.33 29.38
N SER A 876 19.53 4.56 28.89
CA SER A 876 20.67 5.42 28.57
C SER A 876 21.52 5.58 29.80
N ALA A 877 22.84 5.43 29.66
CA ALA A 877 23.85 5.55 30.75
C ALA A 877 23.90 6.94 31.42
N SER A 878 22.87 7.78 31.24
CA SER A 878 22.75 9.14 31.79
C SER A 878 21.84 9.25 33.02
N GLN A 879 21.36 8.11 33.57
CA GLN A 879 20.57 8.09 34.84
C GLN A 879 21.19 7.16 35.88
N ARG A 880 22.51 7.16 36.02
CA ARG A 880 23.20 6.63 37.20
C ARG A 880 23.97 7.74 37.86
#